data_c7f5576b77e3dc8ed6fd9e0159099231
#
_entry.id   c7f5576b77e3dc8ed6fd9e0159099231
#
_cell.length_a   1.000
_cell.length_b   1.000
_cell.length_c   1.000
_cell.angle_alpha   90.00
_cell.angle_beta   90.00
_cell.angle_gamma   90.00
#
_symmetry.space_group_name_H-M   'P 1'
#
loop_
_entity.id
_entity.type
_entity.pdbx_description
1 polymer ?
#
loop_
_entity_poly.entity_id
_entity_poly.type
_entity_poly.pdbx_seq_one_letter_code
_entity_poly.pdbx_strand_id
1 'polypeptide(L)'
;MKGRALPVPAIRNEPVFQKVLMSAPKSSRFRFRFRLRRTAVFHACAGLVLGLQLQLAAAQSVSFDVPAQPLAQALSLFARQAGLQLTYSSELVQGRQAPALNGSHDVRQGLAALLQDSGLQGRIEGGTLTLLPAAANAPENAHRLSEITVTAGDQYVSLLPAPYAGGQVAKGVRLGVLGNTGNMQAPFSTTSYTSEAVRNQQAGTIAEAVNRDPSVRCTVLPGGNVDNLYIRGFPIWEGNSGEIAFDGIYGIAPNYRVRTEYVDRIEVVKGPGALLFGMSPNGSVGGVINIAPKRANEDVARLTTGWTSDSLWRAHADVGRRFGDEAQYGIRVNASKYGGDTSMDHQNTDGHVLAVALDYEVERFRATLDLLSQDERIDGVGRPIMPTGLTSMPAAPDGRRNVTQPWEWSRNRERAVLLRTELDLTQQLTLFANIGQSRANVDRIYDSAPRLTSAAGATSITPTYAVFDVDRSTIDAGLRSRFALAGVKHSVTLQLASYREDFHRALQAGSAVASNIYAPVAHAPQSIARPSAIPRIHDNRNTSLALVDTLSLLQDRLQLSLGLRHQAIKSTNYNVLTGGTANVYDESVTTPAVGVVWRQAPNWSLYANYIEGLSKGDIAPPAASNYGEVLRPYKSRQYEVGSKYDFGSFMATAALFSIEKPSGGLDQGVYKTNGEQRNLGMELYAYGEAARGLRLLGGVTWLKPEITRSATPALVGNRPIGTSRLLANLGVEWDVPALEGLTLVGDLAYTGAQFVDQANRLRIPSWTRTDLGLRYATRIAGRKTTLRATVQNVADRKAWAGVTSWGAVSPMIPRTFVVSASVDF
;
A
#
# COMPACT_ATOMS: atom_id res chain seq x y z
N MET A 1 73.78 -24.91 -5.19
CA MET A 1 73.49 -25.86 -4.10
C MET A 1 71.96 -25.85 -4.00
N LYS A 2 71.29 -26.69 -4.57
CA LYS A 2 70.62 -27.98 -4.28
C LYS A 2 69.78 -27.83 -2.94
N GLY A 3 68.45 -27.76 -2.99
CA GLY A 3 67.54 -27.91 -1.87
C GLY A 3 66.12 -28.11 -2.34
N ARG A 4 65.78 -29.31 -2.58
CA ARG A 4 64.54 -30.13 -2.63
C ARG A 4 63.15 -29.46 -2.32
N ALA A 5 62.26 -29.59 -3.30
CA ALA A 5 60.82 -29.57 -3.18
C ALA A 5 60.29 -30.89 -2.62
N LEU A 6 59.25 -30.85 -1.76
CA LEU A 6 58.47 -32.01 -1.35
C LEU A 6 57.06 -31.89 -1.98
N PRO A 7 56.44 -33.02 -2.35
CA PRO A 7 55.25 -33.01 -3.21
C PRO A 7 53.92 -32.96 -2.45
N VAL A 8 52.93 -32.35 -3.09
CA VAL A 8 51.49 -32.36 -2.72
C VAL A 8 50.87 -33.67 -3.20
N PRO A 9 50.07 -34.39 -2.40
CA PRO A 9 49.33 -35.54 -2.90
C PRO A 9 48.04 -35.11 -3.61
N ALA A 10 47.89 -35.55 -4.84
CA ALA A 10 46.67 -35.51 -5.62
C ALA A 10 45.69 -36.56 -5.11
N ILE A 11 44.46 -36.15 -4.84
CA ILE A 11 43.32 -37.05 -4.63
C ILE A 11 42.60 -37.21 -5.97
N ARG A 12 42.67 -38.44 -6.50
CA ARG A 12 41.90 -38.89 -7.67
C ARG A 12 40.44 -39.12 -7.32
N ASN A 13 39.58 -38.65 -8.18
CA ASN A 13 38.19 -39.10 -8.33
C ASN A 13 38.19 -40.41 -9.11
N GLU A 14 37.46 -41.37 -8.60
CA GLU A 14 36.83 -42.41 -9.44
C GLU A 14 35.52 -42.91 -8.77
N PRO A 15 34.49 -43.30 -9.59
CA PRO A 15 33.15 -43.54 -9.13
C PRO A 15 32.90 -45.02 -8.81
N VAL A 16 32.14 -45.30 -7.75
CA VAL A 16 31.62 -46.65 -7.48
C VAL A 16 30.14 -46.69 -7.78
N PHE A 17 29.79 -47.24 -8.95
CA PHE A 17 28.48 -47.85 -9.23
C PHE A 17 28.55 -49.31 -8.81
N GLN A 18 27.66 -49.80 -7.97
CA GLN A 18 26.93 -51.08 -8.23
C GLN A 18 25.95 -51.40 -7.09
N LYS A 19 24.68 -51.53 -7.49
CA LYS A 19 23.61 -52.48 -7.15
C LYS A 19 23.63 -53.16 -5.78
N VAL A 20 22.58 -52.96 -5.02
CA VAL A 20 21.84 -54.05 -4.33
C VAL A 20 20.36 -53.82 -4.57
N LEU A 21 19.75 -54.88 -5.15
CA LEU A 21 18.32 -55.07 -5.38
C LEU A 21 17.71 -55.77 -4.18
N MET A 22 16.43 -55.42 -3.90
CA MET A 22 15.37 -56.17 -3.20
C MET A 22 15.41 -56.28 -1.68
N SER A 23 14.50 -55.55 -1.04
CA SER A 23 13.34 -56.16 -0.39
C SER A 23 12.40 -55.04 0.16
N ALA A 24 11.18 -55.05 -0.29
CA ALA A 24 10.11 -54.18 0.24
C ALA A 24 9.50 -54.81 1.50
N PRO A 25 9.07 -54.04 2.45
CA PRO A 25 7.85 -54.31 3.16
C PRO A 25 6.76 -53.28 2.89
N LYS A 26 5.56 -53.78 2.80
CA LYS A 26 4.33 -53.13 2.45
C LYS A 26 4.02 -51.90 3.27
N SER A 27 3.66 -50.88 2.56
CA SER A 27 2.92 -49.68 2.89
C SER A 27 1.90 -49.77 4.02
N SER A 28 1.97 -48.85 4.95
CA SER A 28 0.77 -48.30 5.54
C SER A 28 0.62 -46.84 5.02
N ARG A 29 -0.31 -46.68 4.08
CA ARG A 29 -0.76 -45.39 3.59
C ARG A 29 -1.60 -44.73 4.68
N PHE A 30 -1.01 -43.92 5.52
CA PHE A 30 -1.75 -42.89 6.25
C PHE A 30 -1.83 -41.63 5.37
N ARG A 31 -2.85 -41.63 4.49
CA ARG A 31 -3.32 -40.39 3.87
C ARG A 31 -4.16 -39.64 4.92
N PHE A 32 -3.56 -38.72 5.67
CA PHE A 32 -4.32 -37.65 6.29
C PHE A 32 -4.81 -36.71 5.18
N ARG A 33 -5.95 -37.03 4.59
CA ARG A 33 -6.76 -36.09 3.84
C ARG A 33 -7.40 -35.16 4.87
N PHE A 34 -6.81 -33.99 5.11
CA PHE A 34 -7.57 -32.84 5.56
C PHE A 34 -8.49 -32.43 4.40
N ARG A 35 -9.61 -33.11 4.25
CA ARG A 35 -10.80 -32.54 3.66
C ARG A 35 -11.34 -31.55 4.66
N LEU A 36 -10.86 -30.32 4.65
CA LEU A 36 -11.69 -29.20 5.10
C LEU A 36 -12.91 -29.22 4.20
N ARG A 37 -14.02 -29.61 4.78
CA ARG A 37 -15.34 -29.61 4.16
C ARG A 37 -15.60 -28.17 3.74
N ARG A 38 -15.43 -27.88 2.46
CA ARG A 38 -15.79 -26.60 1.82
C ARG A 38 -17.23 -26.17 2.12
N THR A 39 -18.04 -27.07 2.62
CA THR A 39 -19.45 -26.88 3.01
C THR A 39 -19.63 -26.29 4.42
N ALA A 40 -18.72 -26.49 5.37
CA ALA A 40 -18.94 -26.05 6.75
C ALA A 40 -18.73 -24.52 6.94
N VAL A 41 -17.81 -23.90 6.22
CA VAL A 41 -17.60 -22.46 6.28
C VAL A 41 -18.72 -21.71 5.54
N PHE A 42 -19.22 -22.28 4.43
CA PHE A 42 -20.33 -21.67 3.69
C PHE A 42 -21.65 -21.76 4.46
N HIS A 43 -21.88 -22.83 5.21
CA HIS A 43 -23.08 -23.00 6.04
C HIS A 43 -23.00 -22.21 7.36
N ALA A 44 -21.79 -22.00 7.91
CA ALA A 44 -21.62 -21.15 9.10
C ALA A 44 -21.85 -19.66 8.78
N CYS A 45 -21.37 -19.19 7.63
CA CYS A 45 -21.66 -17.81 7.18
C CYS A 45 -23.13 -17.64 6.74
N ALA A 46 -23.74 -18.63 6.08
CA ALA A 46 -25.16 -18.61 5.74
C ALA A 46 -26.06 -18.73 6.98
N GLY A 47 -25.67 -19.51 7.99
CA GLY A 47 -26.40 -19.63 9.25
C GLY A 47 -26.37 -18.38 10.11
N LEU A 48 -25.26 -17.62 10.08
CA LEU A 48 -25.19 -16.34 10.78
C LEU A 48 -26.01 -15.25 10.08
N VAL A 49 -26.12 -15.28 8.76
CA VAL A 49 -26.93 -14.32 7.97
C VAL A 49 -28.43 -14.66 8.05
N LEU A 50 -28.83 -15.94 8.13
CA LEU A 50 -30.24 -16.33 8.29
C LEU A 50 -30.73 -16.23 9.75
N GLY A 51 -29.85 -16.33 10.75
CA GLY A 51 -30.22 -16.21 12.17
C GLY A 51 -30.55 -14.77 12.63
N LEU A 52 -30.11 -13.75 11.88
CA LEU A 52 -30.39 -12.34 12.17
C LEU A 52 -31.63 -11.77 11.45
N GLN A 53 -32.32 -12.54 10.62
CA GLN A 53 -33.47 -12.06 9.84
C GLN A 53 -34.80 -12.09 10.61
N LEU A 54 -34.84 -12.37 11.90
CA LEU A 54 -36.10 -12.52 12.66
C LEU A 54 -36.27 -11.47 13.78
N GLN A 55 -35.94 -10.21 13.49
CA GLN A 55 -36.55 -9.09 14.18
C GLN A 55 -36.88 -7.99 13.15
N LEU A 56 -37.97 -8.17 12.43
CA LEU A 56 -38.65 -7.11 11.74
C LEU A 56 -39.06 -6.08 12.80
N ALA A 57 -38.37 -4.94 12.88
CA ALA A 57 -38.82 -3.78 13.58
C ALA A 57 -40.10 -3.29 12.86
N ALA A 58 -41.23 -3.42 13.50
CA ALA A 58 -42.47 -2.80 13.06
C ALA A 58 -42.19 -1.28 12.95
N ALA A 59 -42.42 -0.72 11.78
CA ALA A 59 -42.40 0.72 11.58
C ALA A 59 -43.41 1.34 12.59
N GLN A 60 -42.93 2.15 13.50
CA GLN A 60 -43.79 2.86 14.45
C GLN A 60 -44.56 3.95 13.67
N SER A 61 -45.82 3.67 13.34
CA SER A 61 -46.72 4.70 12.82
C SER A 61 -47.12 5.63 13.94
N VAL A 62 -46.96 6.93 13.71
CA VAL A 62 -47.35 8.00 14.63
C VAL A 62 -48.66 8.62 14.12
N SER A 63 -49.60 8.89 15.02
CA SER A 63 -50.85 9.64 14.68
C SER A 63 -50.55 11.12 14.65
N PHE A 64 -50.68 11.73 13.48
CA PHE A 64 -50.47 13.16 13.27
C PHE A 64 -51.81 13.89 13.20
N ASP A 65 -51.85 15.09 13.79
CA ASP A 65 -52.91 16.07 13.65
C ASP A 65 -52.26 17.45 13.47
N VAL A 66 -51.92 17.75 12.21
CA VAL A 66 -51.25 18.98 11.81
C VAL A 66 -52.15 19.73 10.81
N PRO A 67 -52.83 20.83 11.18
CA PRO A 67 -53.64 21.58 10.27
C PRO A 67 -52.80 22.32 9.21
N ALA A 68 -53.43 22.69 8.08
CA ALA A 68 -52.78 23.52 7.07
C ALA A 68 -52.44 24.89 7.69
N GLN A 69 -51.15 25.23 7.70
CA GLN A 69 -50.62 26.43 8.38
C GLN A 69 -49.21 26.78 7.85
N PRO A 70 -48.67 27.96 8.25
CA PRO A 70 -47.28 28.27 7.87
C PRO A 70 -46.31 27.13 8.17
N LEU A 71 -45.43 26.82 7.22
CA LEU A 71 -44.51 25.64 7.25
C LEU A 71 -43.72 25.56 8.55
N ALA A 72 -43.23 26.67 9.08
CA ALA A 72 -42.52 26.72 10.35
C ALA A 72 -43.34 26.18 11.54
N GLN A 73 -44.62 26.50 11.59
CA GLN A 73 -45.51 26.05 12.65
C GLN A 73 -45.91 24.58 12.48
N ALA A 74 -46.19 24.18 11.24
CA ALA A 74 -46.50 22.79 10.89
C ALA A 74 -45.32 21.84 11.23
N LEU A 75 -44.09 22.20 10.88
CA LEU A 75 -42.90 21.43 11.22
C LEU A 75 -42.61 21.34 12.72
N SER A 76 -42.89 22.43 13.46
CA SER A 76 -42.76 22.42 14.91
C SER A 76 -43.79 21.49 15.58
N LEU A 77 -45.02 21.46 15.05
CA LEU A 77 -46.07 20.57 15.54
C LEU A 77 -45.79 19.11 15.18
N PHE A 78 -45.38 18.86 13.94
CA PHE A 78 -44.98 17.55 13.46
C PHE A 78 -43.79 16.96 14.27
N ALA A 79 -42.72 17.74 14.45
CA ALA A 79 -41.55 17.29 15.22
C ALA A 79 -41.92 16.96 16.67
N ARG A 80 -42.78 17.72 17.30
CA ARG A 80 -43.28 17.45 18.65
C ARG A 80 -44.10 16.17 18.73
N GLN A 81 -44.98 15.91 17.75
CA GLN A 81 -45.81 14.70 17.69
C GLN A 81 -44.99 13.47 17.35
N ALA A 82 -43.95 13.64 16.56
CA ALA A 82 -42.99 12.55 16.19
C ALA A 82 -41.86 12.33 17.23
N GLY A 83 -41.77 13.15 18.28
CA GLY A 83 -40.69 13.07 19.27
C GLY A 83 -39.31 13.45 18.72
N LEU A 84 -39.28 14.33 17.70
CA LEU A 84 -38.05 14.76 17.04
C LEU A 84 -37.60 16.15 17.49
N GLN A 85 -36.30 16.37 17.52
CA GLN A 85 -35.72 17.72 17.57
C GLN A 85 -35.74 18.35 16.17
N LEU A 86 -35.98 19.64 16.07
CA LEU A 86 -36.10 20.34 14.78
C LEU A 86 -35.01 21.41 14.63
N THR A 87 -34.25 21.32 13.53
CA THR A 87 -33.15 22.25 13.20
C THR A 87 -33.29 22.73 11.75
N TYR A 88 -33.42 24.04 11.53
CA TYR A 88 -33.41 24.66 10.20
C TYR A 88 -33.06 26.15 10.26
N SER A 89 -32.60 26.71 9.13
CA SER A 89 -32.47 28.16 8.99
C SER A 89 -33.86 28.77 8.78
N SER A 90 -34.21 29.82 9.53
CA SER A 90 -35.51 30.53 9.44
C SER A 90 -35.82 31.03 8.03
N GLU A 91 -34.77 31.30 7.22
CA GLU A 91 -34.93 31.76 5.83
C GLU A 91 -35.51 30.67 4.92
N LEU A 92 -35.28 29.37 5.22
CA LEU A 92 -35.80 28.27 4.41
C LEU A 92 -37.31 28.10 4.46
N VAL A 93 -37.93 28.44 5.55
CA VAL A 93 -39.38 28.24 5.77
C VAL A 93 -40.23 29.52 5.68
N GLN A 94 -39.59 30.68 5.55
CA GLN A 94 -40.24 31.98 5.50
C GLN A 94 -41.17 32.11 4.27
N GLY A 95 -42.42 32.45 4.51
CA GLY A 95 -43.42 32.63 3.45
C GLY A 95 -44.01 31.33 2.86
N ARG A 96 -43.61 30.16 3.35
CA ARG A 96 -44.09 28.86 2.86
C ARG A 96 -45.27 28.35 3.70
N GLN A 97 -46.21 27.63 3.05
CA GLN A 97 -47.33 26.98 3.68
C GLN A 97 -47.16 25.46 3.63
N ALA A 98 -47.65 24.75 4.63
CA ALA A 98 -47.74 23.31 4.68
C ALA A 98 -49.18 22.84 4.50
N PRO A 99 -49.39 21.72 3.77
CA PRO A 99 -50.69 21.08 3.72
C PRO A 99 -51.07 20.47 5.09
N ALA A 100 -52.34 20.13 5.30
CA ALA A 100 -52.78 19.43 6.50
C ALA A 100 -52.28 17.98 6.45
N LEU A 101 -51.77 17.45 7.60
CA LEU A 101 -51.37 16.05 7.77
C LEU A 101 -52.18 15.47 8.94
N ASN A 102 -53.14 14.58 8.64
CA ASN A 102 -53.99 13.94 9.62
C ASN A 102 -53.98 12.44 9.47
N GLY A 103 -53.98 11.70 10.59
CA GLY A 103 -54.07 10.27 10.62
C GLY A 103 -52.74 9.60 10.95
N SER A 104 -52.71 8.26 10.86
CA SER A 104 -51.52 7.43 11.19
C SER A 104 -50.58 7.32 9.98
N HIS A 105 -49.40 7.87 10.10
CA HIS A 105 -48.39 7.85 9.06
C HIS A 105 -47.04 7.38 9.62
N ASP A 106 -46.24 6.74 8.79
CA ASP A 106 -44.83 6.64 9.05
C ASP A 106 -44.20 8.04 9.11
N VAL A 107 -43.26 8.25 10.03
CA VAL A 107 -42.68 9.58 10.28
C VAL A 107 -42.03 10.19 9.02
N ARG A 108 -41.39 9.37 8.19
CA ARG A 108 -40.75 9.86 6.94
C ARG A 108 -41.78 10.17 5.86
N GLN A 109 -42.83 9.34 5.75
CA GLN A 109 -43.93 9.59 4.80
C GLN A 109 -44.74 10.83 5.19
N GLY A 110 -45.05 11.03 6.49
CA GLY A 110 -45.70 12.23 6.99
C GLY A 110 -44.86 13.49 6.74
N LEU A 111 -43.55 13.41 6.91
CA LEU A 111 -42.64 14.53 6.62
C LEU A 111 -42.63 14.87 5.13
N ALA A 112 -42.56 13.84 4.25
CA ALA A 112 -42.57 14.04 2.82
C ALA A 112 -43.90 14.73 2.36
N ALA A 113 -45.04 14.33 2.93
CA ALA A 113 -46.34 14.95 2.67
C ALA A 113 -46.38 16.42 3.12
N LEU A 114 -45.85 16.76 4.30
CA LEU A 114 -45.75 18.12 4.82
C LEU A 114 -44.84 19.03 3.99
N LEU A 115 -43.83 18.50 3.37
CA LEU A 115 -42.86 19.23 2.55
C LEU A 115 -43.22 19.24 1.06
N GLN A 116 -44.33 18.58 0.68
CA GLN A 116 -44.81 18.57 -0.70
C GLN A 116 -44.99 20.02 -1.20
N ASP A 117 -44.46 20.30 -2.41
CA ASP A 117 -44.49 21.62 -3.05
C ASP A 117 -43.73 22.75 -2.31
N SER A 118 -43.05 22.44 -1.21
CA SER A 118 -42.25 23.44 -0.48
C SER A 118 -40.91 23.73 -1.12
N GLY A 119 -40.42 22.86 -2.02
CA GLY A 119 -39.07 22.94 -2.55
C GLY A 119 -37.97 22.62 -1.49
N LEU A 120 -38.36 21.92 -0.40
CA LEU A 120 -37.49 21.52 0.67
C LEU A 120 -37.48 19.98 0.83
N GLN A 121 -36.42 19.45 1.33
CA GLN A 121 -36.29 18.05 1.76
C GLN A 121 -36.00 18.02 3.27
N GLY A 122 -36.63 17.10 3.98
CA GLY A 122 -36.34 16.83 5.39
C GLY A 122 -35.53 15.58 5.56
N ARG A 123 -34.52 15.67 6.40
CA ARG A 123 -33.62 14.55 6.79
C ARG A 123 -33.77 14.29 8.28
N ILE A 124 -34.10 13.05 8.65
CA ILE A 124 -34.27 12.65 10.06
C ILE A 124 -33.07 11.74 10.41
N GLU A 125 -32.22 12.20 11.33
CA GLU A 125 -31.05 11.48 11.81
C GLU A 125 -30.88 11.66 13.32
N GLY A 126 -30.66 10.56 14.04
CA GLY A 126 -30.43 10.61 15.49
C GLY A 126 -31.52 11.33 16.31
N GLY A 127 -32.81 11.24 15.87
CA GLY A 127 -33.90 11.94 16.53
C GLY A 127 -34.00 13.44 16.21
N THR A 128 -33.22 13.93 15.23
CA THR A 128 -33.25 15.34 14.78
C THR A 128 -33.73 15.43 13.34
N LEU A 129 -34.72 16.28 13.09
CA LEU A 129 -35.18 16.65 11.76
C LEU A 129 -34.45 17.90 11.28
N THR A 130 -33.73 17.80 10.16
CA THR A 130 -33.04 18.91 9.49
C THR A 130 -33.67 19.18 8.13
N LEU A 131 -33.88 20.44 7.79
CA LEU A 131 -34.40 20.86 6.47
C LEU A 131 -33.27 21.30 5.55
N LEU A 132 -33.40 20.91 4.29
CA LEU A 132 -32.47 21.24 3.20
C LEU A 132 -33.28 21.71 1.98
N PRO A 133 -32.76 22.59 1.09
CA PRO A 133 -33.39 22.89 -0.18
C PRO A 133 -33.46 21.62 -1.04
N ALA A 134 -34.58 21.32 -1.66
CA ALA A 134 -34.69 20.31 -2.70
C ALA A 134 -33.87 20.79 -3.92
N ALA A 135 -33.03 19.96 -4.47
CA ALA A 135 -32.18 20.29 -5.62
C ALA A 135 -33.06 20.54 -6.86
N ALA A 136 -33.44 21.78 -7.07
CA ALA A 136 -33.95 22.26 -8.36
C ALA A 136 -32.74 22.54 -9.26
N ASN A 137 -32.79 22.00 -10.50
CA ASN A 137 -31.82 22.19 -11.57
C ASN A 137 -31.05 23.52 -11.48
N ALA A 138 -29.89 23.49 -10.82
CA ALA A 138 -28.93 24.58 -10.83
C ALA A 138 -27.93 24.36 -11.96
N PRO A 139 -27.48 25.38 -12.69
CA PRO A 139 -26.53 25.22 -13.78
C PRO A 139 -25.21 24.64 -13.26
N GLU A 140 -24.71 23.69 -14.01
CA GLU A 140 -23.58 22.80 -13.79
C GLU A 140 -22.26 23.57 -13.83
N ASN A 141 -21.92 24.43 -12.84
CA ASN A 141 -20.60 25.05 -12.73
C ASN A 141 -20.27 25.64 -11.34
N ALA A 142 -20.77 25.02 -10.27
CA ALA A 142 -20.30 25.35 -8.94
C ALA A 142 -20.08 24.07 -8.14
N HIS A 143 -18.89 23.49 -8.26
CA HIS A 143 -18.38 22.58 -7.24
C HIS A 143 -18.13 23.38 -5.95
N ARG A 144 -19.18 23.79 -5.27
CA ARG A 144 -19.13 24.03 -3.83
C ARG A 144 -19.18 22.66 -3.17
N LEU A 145 -18.01 22.14 -2.85
CA LEU A 145 -17.89 21.08 -1.85
C LEU A 145 -18.59 21.56 -0.59
N SER A 146 -19.68 20.91 -0.22
CA SER A 146 -20.25 21.08 1.11
C SER A 146 -19.13 20.81 2.09
N GLU A 147 -18.86 21.75 2.99
CA GLU A 147 -17.96 21.55 4.12
C GLU A 147 -18.59 20.45 4.97
N ILE A 148 -18.14 19.22 4.76
CA ILE A 148 -18.45 18.12 5.65
C ILE A 148 -17.64 18.42 6.90
N THR A 149 -18.27 19.07 7.87
CA THR A 149 -17.76 19.11 9.23
C THR A 149 -17.77 17.66 9.71
N VAL A 150 -16.63 17.00 9.61
CA VAL A 150 -16.43 15.71 10.25
C VAL A 150 -16.43 15.98 11.75
N THR A 151 -17.60 15.93 12.34
CA THR A 151 -17.74 15.76 13.78
C THR A 151 -17.06 14.44 14.08
N ALA A 152 -16.05 14.48 14.96
CA ALA A 152 -15.23 13.33 15.35
C ALA A 152 -16.06 12.28 16.11
N GLY A 153 -17.14 11.80 15.53
CA GLY A 153 -18.12 10.91 16.15
C GLY A 153 -18.40 9.65 15.36
N ASP A 154 -18.42 9.69 14.04
CA ASP A 154 -19.03 8.59 13.31
C ASP A 154 -18.25 8.15 12.08
N GLN A 155 -18.11 6.82 11.96
CA GLN A 155 -17.74 6.03 10.79
C GLN A 155 -16.25 5.70 10.62
N TYR A 156 -15.79 4.62 11.28
CA TYR A 156 -14.43 4.12 11.19
C TYR A 156 -14.13 3.30 9.94
N VAL A 157 -15.10 2.71 9.25
CA VAL A 157 -14.81 1.73 8.17
C VAL A 157 -15.25 2.18 6.79
N SER A 158 -16.37 2.88 6.65
CA SER A 158 -16.97 3.10 5.33
C SER A 158 -16.46 4.35 4.60
N LEU A 159 -16.14 5.44 5.31
CA LEU A 159 -15.77 6.69 4.67
C LEU A 159 -14.28 7.02 4.83
N LEU A 160 -13.59 7.03 3.72
CA LEU A 160 -12.24 7.60 3.63
C LEU A 160 -12.33 9.13 3.71
N PRO A 161 -11.35 9.81 4.36
CA PRO A 161 -11.33 11.27 4.41
C PRO A 161 -11.41 11.90 3.01
N ALA A 162 -12.19 12.97 2.86
CA ALA A 162 -12.38 13.66 1.58
C ALA A 162 -11.03 14.16 1.02
N PRO A 163 -10.85 14.26 -0.30
CA PRO A 163 -9.65 14.85 -0.89
C PRO A 163 -9.58 16.36 -0.72
N TYR A 164 -8.39 16.93 -0.86
CA TYR A 164 -8.19 18.35 -1.10
C TYR A 164 -8.74 18.76 -2.47
N ALA A 165 -8.92 20.06 -2.67
CA ALA A 165 -9.29 20.61 -3.97
C ALA A 165 -8.32 20.09 -5.07
N GLY A 166 -8.87 19.71 -6.22
CA GLY A 166 -8.13 19.01 -7.29
C GLY A 166 -8.08 17.50 -7.16
N GLY A 167 -8.61 16.91 -6.09
CA GLY A 167 -8.87 15.47 -5.99
C GLY A 167 -7.65 14.55 -5.81
N GLN A 168 -6.42 15.08 -5.77
CA GLN A 168 -5.19 14.26 -5.85
C GLN A 168 -4.77 13.63 -4.52
N VAL A 169 -4.92 14.34 -3.40
CA VAL A 169 -4.48 13.91 -2.08
C VAL A 169 -5.62 14.07 -1.08
N ALA A 170 -5.78 13.10 -0.19
CA ALA A 170 -6.83 13.12 0.83
C ALA A 170 -6.43 13.93 2.06
N LYS A 171 -7.45 14.46 2.77
CA LYS A 171 -7.30 15.20 4.02
C LYS A 171 -7.01 14.32 5.24
N GLY A 172 -6.84 13.02 5.07
CA GLY A 172 -6.56 12.07 6.14
C GLY A 172 -6.11 10.71 5.64
N VAL A 173 -5.86 9.81 6.59
CA VAL A 173 -5.22 8.50 6.38
C VAL A 173 -5.75 7.48 7.40
N ARG A 174 -5.69 6.20 7.06
CA ARG A 174 -5.91 5.08 8.00
C ARG A 174 -4.60 4.75 8.71
N LEU A 175 -4.54 4.95 10.02
CA LEU A 175 -3.35 4.73 10.84
C LEU A 175 -3.44 3.42 11.64
N GLY A 176 -3.92 2.34 11.05
CA GLY A 176 -4.02 1.04 11.71
C GLY A 176 -4.83 1.12 13.00
N VAL A 177 -4.21 0.83 14.17
CA VAL A 177 -4.88 0.87 15.48
C VAL A 177 -5.41 2.24 15.89
N LEU A 178 -4.91 3.33 15.32
CA LEU A 178 -5.44 4.67 15.54
C LEU A 178 -6.70 4.98 14.70
N GLY A 179 -7.04 4.08 13.76
CA GLY A 179 -8.20 4.25 12.88
C GLY A 179 -8.04 5.37 11.84
N ASN A 180 -9.16 5.88 11.33
CA ASN A 180 -9.17 7.00 10.40
C ASN A 180 -8.79 8.29 11.13
N THR A 181 -7.78 8.98 10.64
CA THR A 181 -7.20 10.16 11.28
C THR A 181 -7.00 11.26 10.24
N GLY A 182 -7.50 12.45 10.51
CA GLY A 182 -7.25 13.61 9.67
C GLY A 182 -5.76 14.01 9.67
N ASN A 183 -5.29 14.60 8.58
CA ASN A 183 -3.89 15.00 8.48
C ASN A 183 -3.46 15.95 9.61
N MET A 184 -4.34 16.86 10.04
CA MET A 184 -4.06 17.83 11.11
C MET A 184 -4.00 17.18 12.50
N GLN A 185 -4.58 15.98 12.68
CA GLN A 185 -4.62 15.22 13.93
C GLN A 185 -3.59 14.08 13.96
N ALA A 186 -3.01 13.71 12.82
CA ALA A 186 -2.03 12.65 12.74
C ALA A 186 -0.68 13.08 13.32
N PRO A 187 -0.13 12.40 14.34
CA PRO A 187 1.19 12.70 14.90
C PRO A 187 2.33 12.13 14.04
N PHE A 188 2.13 11.99 12.71
CA PHE A 188 3.07 11.40 11.76
C PHE A 188 3.05 12.21 10.44
N SER A 189 4.16 12.15 9.71
CA SER A 189 4.18 12.56 8.30
C SER A 189 3.47 11.51 7.45
N THR A 190 2.43 11.91 6.74
CA THR A 190 1.59 11.01 5.93
C THR A 190 1.22 11.66 4.61
N THR A 191 1.01 10.83 3.58
CA THR A 191 0.46 11.25 2.28
C THR A 191 -0.54 10.19 1.82
N SER A 192 -1.70 10.62 1.35
CA SER A 192 -2.77 9.72 0.90
C SER A 192 -3.19 10.05 -0.52
N TYR A 193 -2.63 9.32 -1.51
CA TYR A 193 -2.92 9.49 -2.94
C TYR A 193 -4.26 8.85 -3.29
N THR A 194 -5.13 9.61 -3.95
CA THR A 194 -6.46 9.14 -4.35
C THR A 194 -6.42 8.33 -5.65
N SER A 195 -7.50 7.59 -5.92
CA SER A 195 -7.69 6.91 -7.21
C SER A 195 -7.71 7.89 -8.39
N GLU A 196 -8.10 9.16 -8.17
CA GLU A 196 -8.04 10.20 -9.18
C GLU A 196 -6.59 10.58 -9.51
N ALA A 197 -5.75 10.80 -8.49
CA ALA A 197 -4.32 11.02 -8.70
C ALA A 197 -3.68 9.89 -9.49
N VAL A 198 -3.98 8.64 -9.12
CA VAL A 198 -3.47 7.44 -9.79
C VAL A 198 -3.90 7.39 -11.26
N ARG A 199 -5.18 7.67 -11.54
CA ARG A 199 -5.71 7.73 -12.93
C ARG A 199 -5.06 8.84 -13.74
N ASN A 200 -4.90 10.04 -13.14
CA ASN A 200 -4.30 11.19 -13.83
C ASN A 200 -2.82 10.98 -14.14
N GLN A 201 -2.11 10.25 -13.28
CA GLN A 201 -0.75 9.79 -13.52
C GLN A 201 -0.64 8.64 -14.53
N GLN A 202 -1.75 7.98 -14.86
CA GLN A 202 -1.80 6.76 -15.67
C GLN A 202 -0.92 5.64 -15.08
N ALA A 203 -0.70 5.65 -13.76
CA ALA A 203 0.14 4.68 -13.06
C ALA A 203 -0.50 3.29 -13.09
N GLY A 204 0.23 2.29 -13.54
CA GLY A 204 -0.23 0.90 -13.61
C GLY A 204 0.01 0.12 -12.31
N THR A 205 0.95 0.56 -11.48
CA THR A 205 1.28 -0.05 -10.19
C THR A 205 1.31 0.99 -9.08
N ILE A 206 1.18 0.54 -7.84
CA ILE A 206 1.30 1.46 -6.69
C ILE A 206 2.70 2.06 -6.59
N ALA A 207 3.75 1.31 -6.99
CA ALA A 207 5.12 1.80 -6.97
C ALA A 207 5.31 3.00 -7.91
N GLU A 208 4.72 2.94 -9.11
CA GLU A 208 4.70 4.08 -10.03
C GLU A 208 3.99 5.28 -9.41
N ALA A 209 2.83 5.07 -8.79
CA ALA A 209 2.03 6.13 -8.20
C ALA A 209 2.76 6.84 -7.04
N VAL A 210 3.35 6.09 -6.10
CA VAL A 210 4.03 6.68 -4.93
C VAL A 210 5.43 7.22 -5.23
N ASN A 211 6.01 6.91 -6.39
CA ASN A 211 7.32 7.43 -6.78
C ASN A 211 7.34 8.97 -6.98
N ARG A 212 6.19 9.62 -6.93
CA ARG A 212 6.05 11.09 -6.85
C ARG A 212 6.20 11.65 -5.43
N ASP A 213 6.17 10.81 -4.39
CA ASP A 213 6.51 11.26 -3.03
C ASP A 213 8.02 11.52 -2.92
N PRO A 214 8.48 12.69 -2.44
CA PRO A 214 9.90 12.99 -2.36
C PRO A 214 10.67 12.13 -1.37
N SER A 215 9.99 11.42 -0.46
CA SER A 215 10.62 10.48 0.47
C SER A 215 10.67 9.04 -0.05
N VAL A 216 9.99 8.76 -1.19
CA VAL A 216 9.84 7.42 -1.78
C VAL A 216 10.64 7.31 -3.07
N ARG A 217 11.28 6.17 -3.31
CA ARG A 217 11.93 5.84 -4.59
C ARG A 217 11.72 4.39 -4.94
N CYS A 218 11.35 4.17 -6.21
CA CYS A 218 11.42 2.87 -6.83
C CYS A 218 12.84 2.64 -7.37
N THR A 219 13.44 1.49 -7.05
CA THR A 219 14.85 1.18 -7.39
C THR A 219 14.99 0.16 -8.51
N VAL A 220 13.88 -0.37 -9.01
CA VAL A 220 13.85 -1.30 -10.15
C VAL A 220 13.09 -0.70 -11.32
N LEU A 221 13.35 -1.28 -12.50
CA LEU A 221 12.68 -0.89 -13.74
C LEU A 221 11.18 -1.23 -13.70
N PRO A 222 10.32 -0.37 -14.28
CA PRO A 222 9.04 -0.81 -14.82
C PRO A 222 9.31 -1.92 -15.85
N GLY A 223 8.63 -3.06 -15.75
CA GLY A 223 8.89 -4.23 -16.60
C GLY A 223 9.75 -5.30 -15.93
N GLY A 224 10.26 -5.06 -14.72
CA GLY A 224 10.74 -6.12 -13.83
C GLY A 224 9.57 -6.96 -13.30
N ASN A 225 9.87 -8.06 -12.65
CA ASN A 225 8.87 -8.96 -12.06
C ASN A 225 8.46 -8.61 -10.62
N VAL A 226 9.05 -7.58 -10.02
CA VAL A 226 8.79 -7.12 -8.64
C VAL A 226 8.89 -5.60 -8.58
N ASP A 227 8.20 -5.00 -7.61
CA ASP A 227 8.37 -3.60 -7.26
C ASP A 227 9.26 -3.49 -6.01
N ASN A 228 10.26 -2.60 -6.06
CA ASN A 228 11.16 -2.34 -4.94
C ASN A 228 11.13 -0.86 -4.59
N LEU A 229 10.88 -0.58 -3.32
CA LEU A 229 10.69 0.79 -2.83
C LEU A 229 11.63 1.10 -1.67
N TYR A 230 12.07 2.34 -1.61
CA TYR A 230 12.71 2.94 -0.43
C TYR A 230 11.82 4.04 0.12
N ILE A 231 11.72 4.11 1.44
CA ILE A 231 11.13 5.26 2.15
C ILE A 231 12.17 5.77 3.14
N ARG A 232 12.44 7.10 3.12
CA ARG A 232 13.42 7.74 4.01
C ARG A 232 14.80 7.07 4.00
N GLY A 233 15.20 6.48 2.85
CA GLY A 233 16.49 5.81 2.69
C GLY A 233 16.57 4.39 3.27
N PHE A 234 15.45 3.79 3.69
CA PHE A 234 15.35 2.39 4.06
C PHE A 234 14.54 1.62 3.02
N PRO A 235 14.97 0.42 2.62
CA PRO A 235 14.19 -0.40 1.72
C PRO A 235 12.90 -0.87 2.38
N ILE A 236 11.80 -0.79 1.65
CA ILE A 236 10.68 -1.69 1.83
C ILE A 236 11.05 -2.91 1.02
N TRP A 237 11.06 -4.05 1.65
CA TRP A 237 11.62 -5.29 1.17
C TRP A 237 11.58 -5.48 -0.37
N GLU A 238 12.68 -6.00 -0.89
CA GLU A 238 12.92 -6.27 -2.30
C GLU A 238 12.67 -7.76 -2.58
N GLY A 239 11.48 -8.12 -3.06
CA GLY A 239 11.15 -9.50 -3.40
C GLY A 239 9.87 -10.04 -2.74
N ASN A 240 9.91 -11.25 -2.19
CA ASN A 240 8.75 -11.99 -1.67
C ASN A 240 8.30 -11.53 -0.29
N SER A 241 7.74 -10.34 -0.15
CA SER A 241 7.61 -9.83 1.20
C SER A 241 6.20 -9.57 1.71
N GLY A 242 5.26 -9.26 0.83
CA GLY A 242 3.95 -8.84 1.30
C GLY A 242 3.99 -7.62 2.23
N GLU A 243 4.95 -6.71 2.05
CA GLU A 243 5.17 -5.51 2.87
C GLU A 243 4.11 -4.42 2.70
N ILE A 244 3.24 -4.57 1.71
CA ILE A 244 2.15 -3.64 1.49
C ILE A 244 0.96 -4.08 2.35
N ALA A 245 0.45 -3.16 3.17
CA ALA A 245 -0.78 -3.40 3.91
C ALA A 245 -2.00 -3.22 2.99
N PHE A 246 -3.00 -4.05 3.17
CA PHE A 246 -4.29 -3.95 2.50
C PHE A 246 -5.35 -3.60 3.55
N ASP A 247 -5.86 -2.38 3.47
CA ASP A 247 -6.86 -1.86 4.40
C ASP A 247 -6.45 -1.99 5.88
N GLY A 248 -5.16 -1.74 6.14
CA GLY A 248 -4.53 -1.80 7.45
C GLY A 248 -3.94 -3.15 7.86
N ILE A 249 -4.01 -4.19 7.01
CA ILE A 249 -3.66 -5.57 7.34
C ILE A 249 -2.57 -6.09 6.41
N TYR A 250 -1.50 -6.66 6.97
CA TYR A 250 -0.47 -7.34 6.19
C TYR A 250 -0.91 -8.73 5.72
N GLY A 251 -0.30 -9.19 4.64
CA GLY A 251 -0.47 -10.54 4.12
C GLY A 251 -1.67 -10.74 3.19
N ILE A 252 -2.31 -9.67 2.72
CA ILE A 252 -3.45 -9.71 1.79
C ILE A 252 -3.10 -9.14 0.43
N ALA A 253 -2.40 -7.99 0.39
CA ALA A 253 -1.97 -7.39 -0.87
C ALA A 253 -1.08 -8.37 -1.68
N PRO A 254 -1.11 -8.30 -3.02
CA PRO A 254 -0.21 -9.07 -3.88
C PRO A 254 1.25 -8.94 -3.48
N ASN A 255 1.97 -10.06 -3.58
CA ASN A 255 3.31 -10.20 -3.03
C ASN A 255 4.39 -9.47 -3.84
N TYR A 256 4.26 -9.48 -5.17
CA TYR A 256 5.32 -9.01 -6.05
C TYR A 256 5.05 -7.63 -6.64
N ARG A 257 3.81 -7.40 -7.02
CA ARG A 257 3.38 -6.15 -7.63
C ARG A 257 1.92 -5.89 -7.33
N VAL A 258 1.59 -4.71 -6.85
CA VAL A 258 0.21 -4.31 -6.60
C VAL A 258 -0.26 -3.42 -7.75
N ARG A 259 -1.28 -3.88 -8.45
CA ARG A 259 -1.93 -3.14 -9.55
C ARG A 259 -2.88 -2.09 -8.99
N THR A 260 -3.09 -1.00 -9.73
CA THR A 260 -3.86 0.16 -9.26
C THR A 260 -5.36 0.12 -9.54
N GLU A 261 -5.83 -0.79 -10.36
CA GLU A 261 -7.19 -0.84 -10.89
C GLU A 261 -8.28 -0.85 -9.80
N TYR A 262 -8.03 -1.56 -8.69
CA TYR A 262 -8.96 -1.74 -7.58
C TYR A 262 -8.66 -0.85 -6.37
N VAL A 263 -7.64 0.00 -6.47
CA VAL A 263 -7.17 0.83 -5.34
C VAL A 263 -7.90 2.17 -5.36
N ASP A 264 -8.55 2.54 -4.24
CA ASP A 264 -9.13 3.86 -4.04
C ASP A 264 -8.10 4.83 -3.48
N ARG A 265 -7.27 4.37 -2.53
CA ARG A 265 -6.21 5.18 -1.94
C ARG A 265 -4.94 4.41 -1.73
N ILE A 266 -3.83 5.10 -1.91
CA ILE A 266 -2.49 4.63 -1.54
C ILE A 266 -2.00 5.57 -0.45
N GLU A 267 -1.86 5.03 0.75
CA GLU A 267 -1.50 5.77 1.94
C GLU A 267 -0.04 5.47 2.29
N VAL A 268 0.78 6.50 2.35
CA VAL A 268 2.19 6.43 2.75
C VAL A 268 2.29 7.00 4.15
N VAL A 269 2.59 6.15 5.13
CA VAL A 269 2.88 6.54 6.52
C VAL A 269 4.39 6.46 6.70
N LYS A 270 5.04 7.58 7.01
CA LYS A 270 6.49 7.69 7.04
C LYS A 270 7.04 7.36 8.43
N GLY A 271 8.07 6.52 8.47
CA GLY A 271 8.65 5.99 9.69
C GLY A 271 8.13 4.61 10.11
N PRO A 272 8.67 4.03 11.20
CA PRO A 272 8.33 2.69 11.64
C PRO A 272 6.84 2.51 11.97
N GLY A 273 6.23 1.44 11.46
CA GLY A 273 4.79 1.16 11.62
C GLY A 273 4.45 0.09 12.66
N ALA A 274 5.41 -0.37 13.47
CA ALA A 274 5.21 -1.55 14.31
C ALA A 274 4.08 -1.42 15.34
N LEU A 275 3.86 -0.24 15.92
CA LEU A 275 2.68 0.00 16.75
C LEU A 275 1.40 0.00 15.95
N LEU A 276 1.39 0.71 14.82
CA LEU A 276 0.18 1.00 14.05
C LEU A 276 -0.39 -0.24 13.36
N PHE A 277 0.48 -1.02 12.69
CA PHE A 277 0.10 -2.14 11.81
C PHE A 277 0.66 -3.49 12.30
N GLY A 278 1.44 -3.53 13.38
CA GLY A 278 2.25 -4.68 13.77
C GLY A 278 3.60 -4.69 13.05
N MET A 279 4.45 -5.67 13.37
CA MET A 279 5.70 -5.88 12.66
C MET A 279 5.41 -6.22 11.20
N SER A 280 6.00 -5.46 10.27
CA SER A 280 5.92 -5.80 8.87
C SER A 280 6.60 -7.16 8.61
N PRO A 281 6.17 -7.95 7.63
CA PRO A 281 6.67 -9.30 7.41
C PRO A 281 8.20 -9.42 7.33
N ASN A 282 8.90 -8.43 6.78
CA ASN A 282 10.36 -8.39 6.69
C ASN A 282 11.02 -7.28 7.52
N GLY A 283 10.28 -6.61 8.41
CA GLY A 283 10.84 -5.64 9.33
C GLY A 283 11.25 -4.32 8.67
N SER A 284 10.46 -3.79 7.74
CA SER A 284 10.64 -2.45 7.20
C SER A 284 10.53 -1.40 8.30
N VAL A 285 11.41 -0.39 8.25
CA VAL A 285 11.47 0.68 9.25
C VAL A 285 11.34 2.08 8.65
N GLY A 286 11.44 2.22 7.35
CA GLY A 286 11.37 3.53 6.66
C GLY A 286 9.95 4.09 6.55
N GLY A 287 8.96 3.22 6.48
CA GLY A 287 7.56 3.57 6.35
C GLY A 287 6.67 2.36 6.09
N VAL A 288 5.37 2.63 6.02
CA VAL A 288 4.32 1.68 5.63
C VAL A 288 3.59 2.24 4.43
N ILE A 289 3.34 1.40 3.44
CA ILE A 289 2.37 1.68 2.38
C ILE A 289 1.14 0.84 2.66
N ASN A 290 0.00 1.52 2.79
CA ASN A 290 -1.31 0.91 2.93
C ASN A 290 -2.15 1.22 1.70
N ILE A 291 -2.88 0.25 1.18
CA ILE A 291 -3.86 0.45 0.12
C ILE A 291 -5.27 0.27 0.67
N ALA A 292 -6.16 1.21 0.35
CA ALA A 292 -7.58 1.07 0.60
C ALA A 292 -8.28 0.68 -0.72
N PRO A 293 -9.05 -0.41 -0.75
CA PRO A 293 -9.75 -0.83 -1.95
C PRO A 293 -10.95 0.06 -2.26
N LYS A 294 -11.34 0.12 -3.53
CA LYS A 294 -12.55 0.81 -3.99
C LYS A 294 -13.79 0.14 -3.42
N ARG A 295 -14.76 0.97 -2.98
CA ARG A 295 -16.08 0.57 -2.47
C ARG A 295 -17.18 1.15 -3.34
N ALA A 296 -18.37 0.59 -3.21
CA ALA A 296 -19.58 1.11 -3.89
C ALA A 296 -20.21 2.27 -3.11
N ASN A 297 -19.45 3.34 -2.84
CA ASN A 297 -19.95 4.52 -2.13
C ASN A 297 -20.91 5.36 -2.99
N GLU A 298 -20.79 5.23 -4.31
CA GLU A 298 -21.60 5.87 -5.35
C GLU A 298 -21.79 4.92 -6.54
N ASP A 299 -22.81 5.15 -7.35
CA ASP A 299 -23.00 4.43 -8.59
C ASP A 299 -21.93 4.83 -9.61
N VAL A 300 -21.20 3.88 -10.10
CA VAL A 300 -20.11 4.07 -11.07
C VAL A 300 -20.20 3.01 -12.17
N ALA A 301 -20.07 3.46 -13.40
CA ALA A 301 -19.84 2.59 -14.56
C ALA A 301 -18.82 3.27 -15.46
N ARG A 302 -17.56 2.83 -15.39
CA ARG A 302 -16.44 3.45 -16.10
C ARG A 302 -15.68 2.40 -16.90
N LEU A 303 -15.39 2.72 -18.17
CA LEU A 303 -14.45 1.98 -19.01
C LEU A 303 -13.24 2.87 -19.28
N THR A 304 -12.05 2.32 -19.08
CA THR A 304 -10.78 2.99 -19.39
C THR A 304 -10.00 2.11 -20.34
N THR A 305 -9.55 2.67 -21.48
CA THR A 305 -8.62 2.02 -22.40
C THR A 305 -7.34 2.83 -22.45
N GLY A 306 -6.21 2.17 -22.66
CA GLY A 306 -4.91 2.81 -22.73
C GLY A 306 -3.96 2.09 -23.67
N TRP A 307 -2.97 2.85 -24.13
CA TRP A 307 -1.85 2.36 -24.93
C TRP A 307 -0.56 3.01 -24.43
N THR A 308 0.50 2.23 -24.35
CA THR A 308 1.86 2.67 -24.03
C THR A 308 2.78 2.29 -25.17
N SER A 309 3.85 3.05 -25.41
CA SER A 309 4.84 2.86 -26.48
C SER A 309 5.15 1.40 -26.79
N ASP A 310 5.40 1.15 -28.03
CA ASP A 310 5.51 -0.11 -28.75
C ASP A 310 4.11 -0.72 -28.97
N SER A 311 3.57 -1.63 -28.17
CA SER A 311 2.23 -2.15 -28.42
C SER A 311 1.44 -2.49 -27.15
N LEU A 312 1.89 -2.03 -25.99
CA LEU A 312 1.24 -2.37 -24.72
C LEU A 312 -0.12 -1.67 -24.58
N TRP A 313 -1.18 -2.43 -24.69
CA TRP A 313 -2.56 -1.97 -24.49
C TRP A 313 -3.12 -2.36 -23.13
N ARG A 314 -4.13 -1.63 -22.66
CA ARG A 314 -4.86 -1.91 -21.42
C ARG A 314 -6.34 -1.58 -21.59
N ALA A 315 -7.21 -2.42 -21.00
CA ALA A 315 -8.63 -2.14 -20.84
C ALA A 315 -9.03 -2.43 -19.39
N HIS A 316 -9.80 -1.53 -18.78
CA HIS A 316 -10.23 -1.62 -17.39
C HIS A 316 -11.69 -1.19 -17.27
N ALA A 317 -12.54 -2.06 -16.72
CA ALA A 317 -13.92 -1.78 -16.35
C ALA A 317 -14.01 -1.63 -14.81
N ASP A 318 -14.66 -0.56 -14.37
CA ASP A 318 -14.90 -0.21 -12.97
C ASP A 318 -16.39 0.04 -12.79
N VAL A 319 -17.08 -0.91 -12.13
CA VAL A 319 -18.54 -0.86 -11.93
C VAL A 319 -18.85 -0.98 -10.46
N GLY A 320 -19.65 -0.06 -9.95
CA GLY A 320 -20.08 -0.06 -8.56
C GLY A 320 -21.53 0.38 -8.44
N ARG A 321 -22.25 -0.26 -7.52
CA ARG A 321 -23.64 0.08 -7.23
C ARG A 321 -24.00 -0.29 -5.80
N ARG A 322 -24.85 0.53 -5.18
CA ARG A 322 -25.53 0.18 -3.94
C ARG A 322 -27.01 -0.13 -4.22
N PHE A 323 -27.57 -1.02 -3.39
CA PHE A 323 -28.96 -1.48 -3.54
C PHE A 323 -29.55 -1.91 -2.19
N GLY A 324 -30.85 -2.19 -2.16
CA GLY A 324 -31.67 -2.38 -0.98
C GLY A 324 -32.36 -1.07 -0.59
N ASP A 325 -33.42 -1.18 0.21
CA ASP A 325 -34.28 -0.03 0.55
C ASP A 325 -33.54 1.09 1.29
N GLU A 326 -32.49 0.73 2.05
CA GLU A 326 -31.59 1.67 2.76
C GLU A 326 -30.19 1.73 2.13
N ALA A 327 -30.04 1.30 0.88
CA ALA A 327 -28.75 1.18 0.20
C ALA A 327 -27.71 0.37 1.01
N GLN A 328 -28.16 -0.60 1.79
CA GLN A 328 -27.34 -1.38 2.72
C GLN A 328 -26.39 -2.35 2.05
N TYR A 329 -26.64 -2.76 0.81
CA TYR A 329 -25.75 -3.66 0.06
C TYR A 329 -24.93 -2.88 -0.96
N GLY A 330 -23.63 -3.08 -0.99
CA GLY A 330 -22.74 -2.52 -2.01
C GLY A 330 -22.00 -3.62 -2.77
N ILE A 331 -21.84 -3.42 -4.07
CA ILE A 331 -20.96 -4.24 -4.92
C ILE A 331 -20.08 -3.32 -5.76
N ARG A 332 -18.77 -3.57 -5.77
CA ARG A 332 -17.82 -2.93 -6.69
C ARG A 332 -17.00 -3.99 -7.38
N VAL A 333 -16.95 -3.92 -8.70
CA VAL A 333 -16.18 -4.84 -9.55
C VAL A 333 -15.17 -4.02 -10.35
N ASN A 334 -13.91 -4.40 -10.26
CA ASN A 334 -12.83 -3.89 -11.09
C ASN A 334 -12.25 -5.06 -11.88
N ALA A 335 -12.34 -5.00 -13.20
CA ALA A 335 -11.81 -6.03 -14.10
C ALA A 335 -10.91 -5.37 -15.13
N SER A 336 -9.68 -5.86 -15.30
CA SER A 336 -8.75 -5.36 -16.30
C SER A 336 -8.04 -6.48 -17.05
N LYS A 337 -7.70 -6.20 -18.30
CA LYS A 337 -6.82 -6.99 -19.13
C LYS A 337 -5.82 -6.06 -19.81
N TYR A 338 -4.58 -6.50 -19.90
CA TYR A 338 -3.51 -5.77 -20.59
C TYR A 338 -2.57 -6.75 -21.27
N GLY A 339 -1.89 -6.30 -22.31
CA GLY A 339 -0.92 -7.12 -23.03
C GLY A 339 -0.24 -6.37 -24.17
N GLY A 340 0.87 -6.91 -24.63
CA GLY A 340 1.67 -6.36 -25.72
C GLY A 340 3.12 -6.10 -25.35
N ASP A 341 3.88 -5.55 -26.31
CA ASP A 341 5.29 -5.24 -26.14
C ASP A 341 5.48 -3.96 -25.35
N THR A 342 6.45 -3.99 -24.42
CA THR A 342 6.82 -2.81 -23.63
C THR A 342 7.89 -2.00 -24.35
N SER A 343 8.31 -0.87 -23.75
CA SER A 343 9.41 -0.05 -24.28
C SER A 343 10.80 -0.69 -24.16
N MET A 344 10.91 -1.89 -23.58
CA MET A 344 12.16 -2.66 -23.51
C MET A 344 12.25 -3.66 -24.65
N ASP A 345 13.44 -3.78 -25.26
CA ASP A 345 13.71 -4.71 -26.35
C ASP A 345 13.34 -6.15 -25.94
N HIS A 346 12.64 -6.88 -26.79
CA HIS A 346 12.23 -8.28 -26.58
C HIS A 346 11.39 -8.54 -25.33
N GLN A 347 10.73 -7.53 -24.80
CA GLN A 347 9.86 -7.70 -23.63
C GLN A 347 8.39 -7.59 -24.02
N ASN A 348 7.65 -8.65 -23.72
CA ASN A 348 6.19 -8.71 -23.84
C ASN A 348 5.57 -8.98 -22.46
N THR A 349 4.41 -8.39 -22.20
CA THR A 349 3.64 -8.67 -20.99
C THR A 349 2.21 -9.02 -21.33
N ASP A 350 1.61 -9.91 -20.55
CA ASP A 350 0.19 -10.27 -20.60
C ASP A 350 -0.31 -10.43 -19.17
N GLY A 351 -1.46 -9.83 -18.86
CA GLY A 351 -1.99 -9.96 -17.50
C GLY A 351 -3.46 -9.56 -17.39
N HIS A 352 -4.05 -9.96 -16.27
CA HIS A 352 -5.41 -9.56 -15.90
C HIS A 352 -5.55 -9.38 -14.39
N VAL A 353 -6.51 -8.55 -14.00
CA VAL A 353 -6.91 -8.33 -12.61
C VAL A 353 -8.41 -8.44 -12.52
N LEU A 354 -8.89 -9.13 -11.50
CA LEU A 354 -10.28 -9.15 -11.07
C LEU A 354 -10.33 -8.87 -9.57
N ALA A 355 -10.99 -7.81 -9.19
CA ALA A 355 -11.26 -7.48 -7.81
C ALA A 355 -12.75 -7.24 -7.60
N VAL A 356 -13.33 -7.89 -6.60
CA VAL A 356 -14.73 -7.74 -6.21
C VAL A 356 -14.76 -7.34 -4.74
N ALA A 357 -15.40 -6.21 -4.45
CA ALA A 357 -15.68 -5.76 -3.09
C ALA A 357 -17.19 -5.82 -2.87
N LEU A 358 -17.59 -6.49 -1.80
CA LEU A 358 -18.97 -6.57 -1.33
C LEU A 358 -19.05 -5.86 0.01
N ASP A 359 -20.07 -5.02 0.18
CA ASP A 359 -20.30 -4.26 1.39
C ASP A 359 -21.72 -4.55 1.91
N TYR A 360 -21.84 -4.69 3.21
CA TYR A 360 -23.12 -4.74 3.92
C TYR A 360 -23.04 -3.78 5.10
N GLU A 361 -23.97 -2.84 5.17
CA GLU A 361 -23.98 -1.80 6.18
C GLU A 361 -25.42 -1.54 6.66
N VAL A 362 -25.59 -1.72 7.96
CA VAL A 362 -26.81 -1.36 8.69
C VAL A 362 -26.43 -0.60 9.95
N GLU A 363 -27.39 -0.05 10.67
CA GLU A 363 -27.17 0.89 11.78
C GLU A 363 -26.02 0.54 12.73
N ARG A 364 -25.90 -0.73 13.13
CA ARG A 364 -24.90 -1.19 14.10
C ARG A 364 -23.89 -2.18 13.57
N PHE A 365 -24.08 -2.69 12.36
CA PHE A 365 -23.23 -3.73 11.83
C PHE A 365 -22.76 -3.40 10.42
N ARG A 366 -21.44 -3.52 10.21
CA ARG A 366 -20.78 -3.32 8.93
C ARG A 366 -19.93 -4.54 8.60
N ALA A 367 -20.03 -5.02 7.38
CA ALA A 367 -19.19 -6.10 6.88
C ALA A 367 -18.70 -5.78 5.47
N THR A 368 -17.45 -6.11 5.18
CA THR A 368 -16.89 -6.04 3.82
C THR A 368 -16.17 -7.32 3.47
N LEU A 369 -16.37 -7.78 2.23
CA LEU A 369 -15.67 -8.94 1.68
C LEU A 369 -14.95 -8.53 0.40
N ASP A 370 -13.63 -8.65 0.43
CA ASP A 370 -12.76 -8.40 -0.73
C ASP A 370 -12.28 -9.72 -1.32
N LEU A 371 -12.44 -9.87 -2.62
CA LEU A 371 -11.94 -10.98 -3.42
C LEU A 371 -11.01 -10.43 -4.49
N LEU A 372 -9.77 -10.91 -4.56
CA LEU A 372 -8.76 -10.44 -5.49
C LEU A 372 -8.13 -11.61 -6.24
N SER A 373 -7.99 -11.45 -7.55
CA SER A 373 -7.22 -12.35 -8.43
C SER A 373 -6.40 -11.53 -9.41
N GLN A 374 -5.09 -11.77 -9.45
CA GLN A 374 -4.14 -11.12 -10.35
C GLN A 374 -3.26 -12.20 -10.98
N ASP A 375 -3.09 -12.17 -12.31
CA ASP A 375 -2.17 -13.03 -13.06
C ASP A 375 -1.38 -12.15 -14.02
N GLU A 376 -0.06 -12.24 -13.98
CA GLU A 376 0.86 -11.50 -14.82
C GLU A 376 1.92 -12.43 -15.37
N ARG A 377 2.11 -12.42 -16.69
CA ARG A 377 3.23 -13.03 -17.39
C ARG A 377 4.07 -11.96 -18.06
N ILE A 378 5.38 -12.05 -17.91
CA ILE A 378 6.37 -11.20 -18.57
C ILE A 378 7.36 -12.12 -19.27
N ASP A 379 7.47 -12.02 -20.58
CA ASP A 379 8.48 -12.64 -21.40
C ASP A 379 9.61 -11.60 -21.63
N GLY A 380 10.88 -12.01 -21.63
CA GLY A 380 12.01 -11.08 -21.65
C GLY A 380 12.07 -10.22 -20.38
N VAL A 381 11.92 -10.83 -19.21
CA VAL A 381 11.77 -10.11 -17.95
C VAL A 381 12.99 -9.25 -17.60
N GLY A 382 12.79 -7.92 -17.47
CA GLY A 382 13.86 -6.99 -17.09
C GLY A 382 14.38 -7.23 -15.67
N ARG A 383 15.73 -7.19 -15.50
CA ARG A 383 16.36 -7.42 -14.18
C ARG A 383 17.35 -6.32 -13.82
N PRO A 384 17.45 -5.97 -12.51
CA PRO A 384 18.57 -5.16 -12.06
C PRO A 384 19.90 -5.90 -12.25
N ILE A 385 20.96 -5.16 -12.50
CA ILE A 385 22.28 -5.66 -12.89
C ILE A 385 23.23 -5.50 -11.71
N MET A 386 23.97 -6.56 -11.35
CA MET A 386 24.91 -6.57 -10.24
C MET A 386 26.32 -6.22 -10.70
N PRO A 387 26.88 -5.04 -10.38
CA PRO A 387 28.29 -4.75 -10.59
C PRO A 387 29.18 -5.68 -9.77
N THR A 388 30.12 -6.34 -10.42
CA THR A 388 30.98 -7.34 -9.78
C THR A 388 32.43 -7.11 -10.19
N GLY A 389 33.33 -6.88 -9.21
CA GLY A 389 34.77 -6.70 -9.46
C GLY A 389 35.16 -5.38 -10.17
N LEU A 390 34.23 -4.43 -10.26
CA LEU A 390 34.44 -3.13 -10.91
C LEU A 390 35.15 -2.14 -9.96
N THR A 391 35.99 -1.29 -10.54
CA THR A 391 36.61 -0.14 -9.85
C THR A 391 35.87 1.17 -10.12
N SER A 392 35.08 1.23 -11.19
CA SER A 392 34.22 2.37 -11.56
C SER A 392 32.95 1.88 -12.26
N MET A 393 31.85 2.63 -12.07
CA MET A 393 30.61 2.35 -12.80
C MET A 393 30.70 2.80 -14.24
N PRO A 394 30.37 1.95 -15.22
CA PRO A 394 30.24 2.38 -16.60
C PRO A 394 29.05 3.30 -16.80
N ALA A 395 29.00 3.98 -17.95
CA ALA A 395 27.82 4.76 -18.35
C ALA A 395 26.58 3.87 -18.40
N ALA A 396 25.41 4.43 -18.07
CA ALA A 396 24.18 3.67 -18.18
C ALA A 396 23.88 3.35 -19.66
N PRO A 397 23.39 2.13 -19.96
CA PRO A 397 22.93 1.81 -21.30
C PRO A 397 21.65 2.57 -21.65
N ASP A 398 21.25 2.51 -22.92
CA ASP A 398 19.90 2.91 -23.33
C ASP A 398 18.86 2.08 -22.57
N GLY A 399 17.82 2.75 -22.01
CA GLY A 399 16.78 2.10 -21.24
C GLY A 399 15.92 1.10 -22.02
N ARG A 400 16.02 1.10 -23.36
CA ARG A 400 15.39 0.07 -24.21
C ARG A 400 16.14 -1.27 -24.12
N ARG A 401 17.44 -1.25 -23.80
CA ARG A 401 18.28 -2.47 -23.80
C ARG A 401 17.86 -3.42 -22.70
N ASN A 402 17.41 -4.61 -23.12
CA ASN A 402 17.13 -5.71 -22.23
C ASN A 402 18.35 -6.64 -22.20
N VAL A 403 19.01 -6.72 -21.05
CA VAL A 403 20.24 -7.54 -20.89
C VAL A 403 19.94 -9.01 -20.65
N THR A 404 18.70 -9.37 -20.30
CA THR A 404 18.27 -10.75 -20.08
C THR A 404 18.03 -11.46 -21.43
N GLN A 405 17.88 -12.76 -21.38
CA GLN A 405 17.64 -13.52 -22.61
C GLN A 405 16.19 -13.37 -23.08
N PRO A 406 15.90 -13.28 -24.38
CA PRO A 406 14.55 -13.13 -24.92
C PRO A 406 13.57 -14.25 -24.51
N TRP A 407 14.11 -15.45 -24.21
CA TRP A 407 13.32 -16.61 -23.79
C TRP A 407 13.16 -16.74 -22.26
N GLU A 408 13.77 -15.84 -21.48
CA GLU A 408 13.50 -15.75 -20.05
C GLU A 408 12.09 -15.19 -19.81
N TRP A 409 11.41 -15.70 -18.80
CA TRP A 409 10.05 -15.30 -18.48
C TRP A 409 9.74 -15.41 -16.99
N SER A 410 8.69 -14.71 -16.54
CA SER A 410 8.15 -14.79 -15.19
C SER A 410 6.64 -14.79 -15.26
N ARG A 411 5.98 -15.69 -14.52
CA ARG A 411 4.54 -15.67 -14.30
C ARG A 411 4.23 -15.66 -12.83
N ASN A 412 3.45 -14.68 -12.40
CA ASN A 412 2.98 -14.51 -11.03
C ASN A 412 1.45 -14.65 -11.01
N ARG A 413 0.93 -15.57 -10.20
CA ARG A 413 -0.51 -15.78 -9.99
C ARG A 413 -0.81 -15.55 -8.52
N GLU A 414 -1.63 -14.55 -8.23
CA GLU A 414 -1.91 -14.11 -6.87
C GLU A 414 -3.42 -14.04 -6.62
N ARG A 415 -3.86 -14.52 -5.47
CA ARG A 415 -5.25 -14.51 -5.06
C ARG A 415 -5.34 -14.15 -3.59
N ALA A 416 -6.35 -13.39 -3.24
CA ALA A 416 -6.59 -13.03 -1.84
C ALA A 416 -8.09 -12.94 -1.54
N VAL A 417 -8.41 -13.17 -0.28
CA VAL A 417 -9.74 -12.93 0.30
C VAL A 417 -9.54 -12.24 1.65
N LEU A 418 -10.37 -11.23 1.93
CA LEU A 418 -10.41 -10.54 3.23
C LEU A 418 -11.86 -10.26 3.59
N LEU A 419 -12.29 -10.79 4.73
CA LEU A 419 -13.54 -10.44 5.40
C LEU A 419 -13.23 -9.50 6.56
N ARG A 420 -13.94 -8.38 6.64
CA ARG A 420 -13.87 -7.42 7.73
C ARG A 420 -15.27 -7.19 8.28
N THR A 421 -15.36 -7.11 9.60
CA THR A 421 -16.63 -6.90 10.30
C THR A 421 -16.45 -5.91 11.44
N GLU A 422 -17.44 -5.07 11.64
CA GLU A 422 -17.56 -4.18 12.81
C GLU A 422 -18.98 -4.23 13.36
N LEU A 423 -19.07 -4.29 14.69
CA LEU A 423 -20.32 -4.29 15.43
C LEU A 423 -20.28 -3.21 16.52
N ASP A 424 -21.14 -2.22 16.41
CA ASP A 424 -21.32 -1.21 17.44
C ASP A 424 -22.18 -1.78 18.59
N LEU A 425 -21.51 -2.22 19.67
CA LEU A 425 -22.16 -2.74 20.86
C LEU A 425 -22.92 -1.64 21.60
N THR A 426 -22.35 -0.43 21.61
CA THR A 426 -22.95 0.82 22.07
C THR A 426 -22.50 1.97 21.18
N GLN A 427 -23.02 3.18 21.37
CA GLN A 427 -22.51 4.38 20.68
C GLN A 427 -21.02 4.68 20.93
N GLN A 428 -20.44 4.09 21.98
CA GLN A 428 -19.07 4.35 22.42
C GLN A 428 -18.16 3.13 22.30
N LEU A 429 -18.69 1.95 22.02
CA LEU A 429 -17.93 0.69 22.00
C LEU A 429 -18.21 -0.09 20.72
N THR A 430 -17.18 -0.27 19.91
CA THR A 430 -17.20 -1.06 18.68
C THR A 430 -16.30 -2.29 18.81
N LEU A 431 -16.85 -3.46 18.52
CA LEU A 431 -16.10 -4.70 18.29
C LEU A 431 -15.74 -4.79 16.82
N PHE A 432 -14.50 -5.15 16.48
CA PHE A 432 -14.11 -5.44 15.11
C PHE A 432 -13.38 -6.78 14.99
N ALA A 433 -13.55 -7.44 13.85
CA ALA A 433 -12.83 -8.66 13.53
C ALA A 433 -12.57 -8.74 12.01
N ASN A 434 -11.35 -9.14 11.66
CA ASN A 434 -10.89 -9.29 10.28
C ASN A 434 -10.24 -10.67 10.12
N ILE A 435 -10.52 -11.35 9.01
CA ILE A 435 -9.89 -12.61 8.66
C ILE A 435 -9.57 -12.62 7.17
N GLY A 436 -8.35 -12.98 6.84
CA GLY A 436 -7.93 -13.00 5.45
C GLY A 436 -6.91 -14.08 5.14
N GLN A 437 -6.83 -14.38 3.85
CA GLN A 437 -5.89 -15.35 3.29
C GLN A 437 -5.44 -14.86 1.91
N SER A 438 -4.16 -15.08 1.62
CA SER A 438 -3.63 -14.89 0.26
C SER A 438 -2.72 -16.04 -0.15
N ARG A 439 -2.61 -16.24 -1.45
CA ARG A 439 -1.70 -17.19 -2.08
C ARG A 439 -1.02 -16.56 -3.28
N ALA A 440 0.30 -16.71 -3.37
CA ALA A 440 1.10 -16.37 -4.54
C ALA A 440 1.80 -17.63 -5.09
N ASN A 441 1.55 -17.94 -6.36
CA ASN A 441 2.25 -19.01 -7.08
C ASN A 441 3.10 -18.38 -8.19
N VAL A 442 4.36 -18.69 -8.21
CA VAL A 442 5.33 -18.14 -9.16
C VAL A 442 6.06 -19.24 -9.88
N ASP A 443 6.04 -19.14 -11.20
CA ASP A 443 6.89 -19.94 -12.10
C ASP A 443 7.70 -18.99 -12.96
N ARG A 444 9.01 -19.19 -13.09
CA ARG A 444 9.88 -18.33 -13.93
C ARG A 444 11.18 -18.99 -14.33
N ILE A 445 11.69 -18.62 -15.49
CA ILE A 445 13.07 -18.83 -15.88
C ILE A 445 13.69 -17.45 -16.04
N TYR A 446 14.69 -17.11 -15.23
CA TYR A 446 15.33 -15.80 -15.25
C TYR A 446 16.66 -15.80 -14.50
N ASP A 447 17.53 -14.85 -14.81
CA ASP A 447 18.64 -14.55 -13.90
C ASP A 447 18.16 -13.61 -12.79
N SER A 448 18.43 -13.92 -11.53
CA SER A 448 18.06 -13.06 -10.40
C SER A 448 18.75 -11.69 -10.45
N ALA A 449 20.01 -11.65 -10.95
CA ALA A 449 20.79 -10.43 -11.13
C ALA A 449 21.96 -10.68 -12.08
N PRO A 450 21.84 -10.39 -13.39
CA PRO A 450 22.94 -10.44 -14.34
C PRO A 450 24.18 -9.71 -13.79
N ARG A 451 25.36 -10.33 -13.86
CA ARG A 451 26.59 -9.77 -13.30
C ARG A 451 27.28 -8.89 -14.33
N LEU A 452 27.51 -7.62 -14.03
CA LEU A 452 28.31 -6.69 -14.81
C LEU A 452 29.78 -6.82 -14.40
N THR A 453 30.64 -7.37 -15.29
CA THR A 453 32.01 -7.80 -14.97
C THR A 453 33.10 -6.89 -15.53
N SER A 454 32.74 -5.93 -16.40
CA SER A 454 33.74 -4.98 -16.95
C SER A 454 33.12 -3.59 -17.17
N ALA A 455 33.99 -2.57 -17.18
CA ALA A 455 33.60 -1.20 -17.54
C ALA A 455 33.22 -1.08 -19.04
N ALA A 456 33.55 -2.02 -19.89
CA ALA A 456 33.10 -2.11 -21.29
C ALA A 456 31.71 -2.75 -21.42
N GLY A 457 31.03 -3.02 -20.29
CA GLY A 457 29.67 -3.52 -20.29
C GLY A 457 29.51 -5.03 -20.37
N ALA A 458 30.57 -5.84 -20.30
CA ALA A 458 30.45 -7.30 -20.33
C ALA A 458 29.62 -7.80 -19.15
N THR A 459 28.68 -8.73 -19.42
CA THR A 459 27.82 -9.35 -18.41
C THR A 459 27.88 -10.87 -18.46
N SER A 460 27.60 -11.50 -17.34
CA SER A 460 27.35 -12.94 -17.23
C SER A 460 25.95 -13.15 -16.69
N ILE A 461 25.14 -13.96 -17.36
CA ILE A 461 23.74 -14.25 -17.07
C ILE A 461 23.62 -15.74 -16.79
N THR A 462 23.01 -16.11 -15.66
CA THR A 462 22.75 -17.51 -15.29
C THR A 462 21.25 -17.76 -15.16
N PRO A 463 20.57 -18.11 -16.27
CA PRO A 463 19.14 -18.39 -16.23
C PRO A 463 18.86 -19.52 -15.26
N THR A 464 17.87 -19.32 -14.39
CA THR A 464 17.50 -20.25 -13.33
C THR A 464 16.00 -20.48 -13.35
N TYR A 465 15.56 -21.72 -13.43
CA TYR A 465 14.18 -22.06 -13.20
C TYR A 465 13.90 -21.90 -11.70
N ALA A 466 12.97 -21.01 -11.36
CA ALA A 466 12.58 -20.74 -9.99
C ALA A 466 11.07 -20.93 -9.82
N VAL A 467 10.68 -21.71 -8.82
CA VAL A 467 9.30 -21.93 -8.43
C VAL A 467 9.13 -21.50 -6.98
N PHE A 468 8.06 -20.71 -6.71
CA PHE A 468 7.72 -20.25 -5.37
C PHE A 468 6.24 -20.46 -5.11
N ASP A 469 5.92 -20.95 -3.93
CA ASP A 469 4.56 -20.96 -3.38
C ASP A 469 4.60 -20.24 -2.03
N VAL A 470 3.74 -19.23 -1.89
CA VAL A 470 3.63 -18.41 -0.67
C VAL A 470 2.18 -18.42 -0.23
N ASP A 471 1.89 -19.04 0.90
CA ASP A 471 0.57 -19.03 1.53
C ASP A 471 0.61 -18.14 2.77
N ARG A 472 -0.35 -17.20 2.88
CA ARG A 472 -0.49 -16.32 4.02
C ARG A 472 -1.88 -16.37 4.61
N SER A 473 -1.95 -16.20 5.92
CA SER A 473 -3.20 -16.00 6.63
C SER A 473 -3.04 -14.95 7.71
N THR A 474 -4.08 -14.18 7.92
CA THR A 474 -4.12 -13.13 8.94
C THR A 474 -5.46 -13.14 9.67
N ILE A 475 -5.39 -12.88 10.97
CA ILE A 475 -6.56 -12.66 11.82
C ILE A 475 -6.23 -11.44 12.67
N ASP A 476 -7.20 -10.55 12.80
CA ASP A 476 -7.09 -9.33 13.56
C ASP A 476 -8.45 -9.08 14.22
N ALA A 477 -8.48 -8.82 15.52
CA ALA A 477 -9.71 -8.56 16.26
C ALA A 477 -9.46 -7.62 17.42
N GLY A 478 -10.47 -6.85 17.81
CA GLY A 478 -10.30 -5.92 18.92
C GLY A 478 -11.54 -5.11 19.26
N LEU A 479 -11.32 -4.20 20.19
CA LEU A 479 -12.32 -3.27 20.72
C LEU A 479 -11.83 -1.84 20.53
N ARG A 480 -12.72 -0.97 20.12
CA ARG A 480 -12.51 0.48 20.13
C ARG A 480 -13.53 1.12 21.05
N SER A 481 -13.08 1.98 21.94
CA SER A 481 -13.97 2.68 22.86
C SER A 481 -13.68 4.17 22.87
N ARG A 482 -14.73 4.97 22.98
CA ARG A 482 -14.63 6.43 23.13
C ARG A 482 -15.44 6.87 24.33
N PHE A 483 -14.82 7.60 25.25
CA PHE A 483 -15.47 8.10 26.44
C PHE A 483 -14.77 9.36 26.93
N ALA A 484 -15.42 10.09 27.81
CA ALA A 484 -14.83 11.22 28.53
C ALA A 484 -14.69 10.88 30.00
N LEU A 485 -13.52 11.14 30.57
CA LEU A 485 -13.24 10.98 31.99
C LEU A 485 -12.51 12.22 32.51
N ALA A 486 -12.99 12.82 33.57
CA ALA A 486 -12.43 14.02 34.20
C ALA A 486 -12.15 15.17 33.18
N GLY A 487 -13.03 15.35 32.21
CA GLY A 487 -12.89 16.39 31.17
C GLY A 487 -11.93 16.08 30.03
N VAL A 488 -11.30 14.91 30.03
CA VAL A 488 -10.44 14.39 28.97
C VAL A 488 -11.24 13.41 28.10
N LYS A 489 -11.21 13.58 26.77
CA LYS A 489 -11.76 12.60 25.85
C LYS A 489 -10.72 11.52 25.56
N HIS A 490 -11.11 10.27 25.68
CA HIS A 490 -10.29 9.08 25.43
C HIS A 490 -10.78 8.38 24.16
N SER A 491 -9.84 7.94 23.33
CA SER A 491 -10.08 7.01 22.22
C SER A 491 -9.14 5.82 22.40
N VAL A 492 -9.69 4.73 22.97
CA VAL A 492 -8.93 3.53 23.33
C VAL A 492 -9.14 2.44 22.30
N THR A 493 -8.06 1.83 21.82
CA THR A 493 -8.10 0.63 20.98
C THR A 493 -7.30 -0.49 21.63
N LEU A 494 -7.93 -1.65 21.80
CA LEU A 494 -7.29 -2.92 22.14
C LEU A 494 -7.37 -3.83 20.93
N GLN A 495 -6.23 -4.37 20.46
CA GLN A 495 -6.15 -5.21 19.27
C GLN A 495 -5.30 -6.46 19.51
N LEU A 496 -5.82 -7.59 19.09
CA LEU A 496 -5.10 -8.85 18.91
C LEU A 496 -4.91 -9.10 17.41
N ALA A 497 -3.68 -9.42 16.99
CA ALA A 497 -3.40 -9.73 15.59
C ALA A 497 -2.50 -10.98 15.47
N SER A 498 -2.72 -11.75 14.42
CA SER A 498 -1.90 -12.90 14.05
C SER A 498 -1.69 -12.92 12.54
N TYR A 499 -0.43 -12.98 12.13
CA TYR A 499 0.01 -13.16 10.75
C TYR A 499 0.79 -14.47 10.65
N ARG A 500 0.53 -15.24 9.61
CA ARG A 500 1.29 -16.46 9.29
C ARG A 500 1.66 -16.47 7.81
N GLU A 501 2.89 -16.90 7.51
CA GLU A 501 3.40 -17.14 6.17
C GLU A 501 4.05 -18.51 6.09
N ASP A 502 3.70 -19.27 5.06
CA ASP A 502 4.32 -20.54 4.68
C ASP A 502 4.96 -20.37 3.31
N PHE A 503 6.29 -20.50 3.24
CA PHE A 503 7.06 -20.21 2.03
C PHE A 503 7.78 -21.45 1.53
N HIS A 504 7.50 -21.82 0.30
CA HIS A 504 8.12 -22.91 -0.44
C HIS A 504 8.90 -22.36 -1.64
N ARG A 505 10.08 -22.92 -1.93
CA ARG A 505 10.92 -22.50 -3.04
C ARG A 505 11.74 -23.66 -3.59
N ALA A 506 11.83 -23.73 -4.92
CA ALA A 506 12.80 -24.57 -5.61
C ALA A 506 13.53 -23.79 -6.71
N LEU A 507 14.79 -24.08 -6.90
CA LEU A 507 15.66 -23.43 -7.89
C LEU A 507 16.42 -24.51 -8.67
N GLN A 508 16.49 -24.35 -10.02
CA GLN A 508 17.31 -25.17 -10.90
C GLN A 508 18.09 -24.25 -11.85
N ALA A 509 19.38 -24.11 -11.63
CA ALA A 509 20.22 -23.27 -12.47
C ALA A 509 20.50 -23.90 -13.83
N GLY A 510 20.54 -23.08 -14.86
CA GLY A 510 21.10 -23.41 -16.17
C GLY A 510 22.57 -23.04 -16.26
N SER A 511 23.11 -23.01 -17.47
CA SER A 511 24.50 -22.63 -17.75
C SER A 511 24.63 -21.11 -17.91
N ALA A 512 25.73 -20.56 -17.39
CA ALA A 512 26.02 -19.14 -17.57
C ALA A 512 26.28 -18.80 -19.04
N VAL A 513 25.77 -17.66 -19.51
CA VAL A 513 26.04 -17.13 -20.86
C VAL A 513 26.58 -15.71 -20.77
N ALA A 514 27.46 -15.35 -21.70
CA ALA A 514 28.04 -14.03 -21.79
C ALA A 514 27.14 -13.08 -22.57
N SER A 515 27.03 -11.81 -22.15
CA SER A 515 26.30 -10.75 -22.86
C SER A 515 26.98 -9.40 -22.63
N ASN A 516 26.33 -8.31 -23.01
CA ASN A 516 26.84 -6.96 -22.80
C ASN A 516 25.67 -5.99 -22.62
N ILE A 517 25.78 -5.02 -21.68
CA ILE A 517 24.71 -4.05 -21.42
C ILE A 517 24.43 -3.09 -22.59
N TYR A 518 25.40 -2.84 -23.45
CA TYR A 518 25.26 -1.93 -24.60
C TYR A 518 24.83 -2.64 -25.90
N ALA A 519 25.22 -3.90 -26.03
CA ALA A 519 24.88 -4.76 -27.16
C ALA A 519 24.53 -6.17 -26.64
N PRO A 520 23.31 -6.35 -26.11
CA PRO A 520 22.88 -7.63 -25.57
C PRO A 520 22.98 -8.75 -26.62
N VAL A 521 23.49 -9.91 -26.19
CA VAL A 521 23.67 -11.08 -27.03
C VAL A 521 22.56 -12.10 -26.73
N ALA A 522 21.76 -12.43 -27.72
CA ALA A 522 20.76 -13.48 -27.61
C ALA A 522 21.40 -14.85 -27.84
N HIS A 523 21.17 -15.77 -26.92
CA HIS A 523 21.59 -17.16 -26.99
C HIS A 523 20.38 -18.08 -27.24
N ALA A 524 20.65 -19.28 -27.75
CA ALA A 524 19.61 -20.30 -27.88
C ALA A 524 18.98 -20.65 -26.52
N PRO A 525 17.65 -20.92 -26.47
CA PRO A 525 17.00 -21.34 -25.23
C PRO A 525 17.66 -22.57 -24.61
N GLN A 526 17.87 -22.54 -23.30
CA GLN A 526 18.38 -23.66 -22.53
C GLN A 526 17.24 -24.56 -22.05
N SER A 527 17.43 -25.87 -22.11
CA SER A 527 16.51 -26.84 -21.51
C SER A 527 16.78 -26.93 -19.99
N ILE A 528 16.10 -26.09 -19.21
CA ILE A 528 16.20 -26.08 -17.76
C ILE A 528 14.93 -26.76 -17.20
N ALA A 529 15.08 -27.93 -16.59
CA ALA A 529 13.96 -28.69 -16.08
C ALA A 529 13.25 -27.94 -14.95
N ARG A 530 11.91 -27.97 -14.96
CA ARG A 530 11.14 -27.48 -13.81
C ARG A 530 11.41 -28.38 -12.58
N PRO A 531 11.76 -27.81 -11.42
CA PRO A 531 11.88 -28.58 -10.20
C PRO A 531 10.62 -29.43 -9.91
N SER A 532 10.81 -30.70 -9.65
CA SER A 532 9.71 -31.65 -9.39
C SER A 532 9.15 -31.54 -7.99
N ALA A 533 9.93 -31.08 -7.03
CA ALA A 533 9.54 -30.83 -5.65
C ALA A 533 9.81 -29.37 -5.29
N ILE A 534 8.91 -28.78 -4.51
CA ILE A 534 9.05 -27.42 -4.00
C ILE A 534 9.14 -27.50 -2.48
N PRO A 535 10.35 -27.66 -1.90
CA PRO A 535 10.52 -27.81 -0.47
C PRO A 535 10.11 -26.55 0.28
N ARG A 536 9.64 -26.73 1.50
CA ARG A 536 9.39 -25.67 2.44
C ARG A 536 10.70 -25.03 2.87
N ILE A 537 10.77 -23.69 2.83
CA ILE A 537 11.93 -22.90 3.23
C ILE A 537 11.76 -22.37 4.64
N HIS A 538 10.59 -21.76 4.92
CA HIS A 538 10.27 -21.30 6.27
C HIS A 538 8.76 -21.24 6.52
N ASP A 539 8.44 -21.25 7.81
CA ASP A 539 7.14 -20.92 8.38
C ASP A 539 7.35 -19.75 9.35
N ASN A 540 6.71 -18.62 9.08
CA ASN A 540 6.77 -17.44 9.94
C ASN A 540 5.41 -17.22 10.59
N ARG A 541 5.42 -16.91 11.89
CA ARG A 541 4.23 -16.54 12.65
C ARG A 541 4.53 -15.34 13.53
N ASN A 542 3.78 -14.26 13.34
CA ASN A 542 3.83 -13.06 14.17
C ASN A 542 2.49 -12.90 14.88
N THR A 543 2.51 -12.82 16.20
CA THR A 543 1.31 -12.55 17.01
C THR A 543 1.55 -11.29 17.83
N SER A 544 0.51 -10.50 18.06
CA SER A 544 0.66 -9.27 18.83
C SER A 544 -0.60 -8.88 19.59
N LEU A 545 -0.38 -8.19 20.72
CA LEU A 545 -1.38 -7.49 21.50
C LEU A 545 -0.99 -6.02 21.55
N ALA A 546 -1.89 -5.13 21.10
CA ALA A 546 -1.70 -3.69 21.15
C ALA A 546 -2.76 -3.01 22.02
N LEU A 547 -2.33 -2.04 22.81
CA LEU A 547 -3.19 -1.10 23.51
C LEU A 547 -2.74 0.32 23.20
N VAL A 548 -3.68 1.13 22.70
CA VAL A 548 -3.43 2.53 22.38
C VAL A 548 -4.54 3.38 22.95
N ASP A 549 -4.18 4.50 23.59
CA ASP A 549 -5.11 5.54 24.00
C ASP A 549 -4.71 6.88 23.38
N THR A 550 -5.64 7.55 22.75
CA THR A 550 -5.49 8.94 22.32
C THR A 550 -6.34 9.85 23.20
N LEU A 551 -5.65 10.65 24.01
CA LEU A 551 -6.24 11.64 24.89
C LEU A 551 -6.39 12.97 24.15
N SER A 552 -7.59 13.53 24.16
CA SER A 552 -7.84 14.87 23.62
C SER A 552 -8.13 15.83 24.78
N LEU A 553 -7.30 16.87 24.88
CA LEU A 553 -7.30 17.85 25.96
C LEU A 553 -7.47 19.27 25.39
N LEU A 554 -7.76 20.23 26.25
CA LEU A 554 -7.84 21.66 25.91
C LEU A 554 -8.78 21.91 24.72
N GLN A 555 -9.98 21.30 24.74
CA GLN A 555 -10.97 21.39 23.66
C GLN A 555 -10.40 20.89 22.32
N ASP A 556 -9.76 19.72 22.34
CA ASP A 556 -9.12 19.04 21.21
C ASP A 556 -7.92 19.80 20.60
N ARG A 557 -7.40 20.84 21.27
CA ARG A 557 -6.18 21.54 20.82
C ARG A 557 -4.92 20.76 21.09
N LEU A 558 -4.89 19.94 22.14
CA LEU A 558 -3.77 19.06 22.45
C LEU A 558 -4.24 17.61 22.40
N GLN A 559 -3.58 16.81 21.56
CA GLN A 559 -3.79 15.36 21.50
C GLN A 559 -2.50 14.64 21.90
N LEU A 560 -2.64 13.63 22.77
CA LEU A 560 -1.55 12.77 23.21
C LEU A 560 -1.93 11.32 22.92
N SER A 561 -1.21 10.68 22.00
CA SER A 561 -1.39 9.26 21.68
C SER A 561 -0.31 8.44 22.39
N LEU A 562 -0.73 7.50 23.23
CA LEU A 562 0.13 6.59 23.97
C LEU A 562 -0.17 5.16 23.54
N GLY A 563 0.85 4.41 23.19
CA GLY A 563 0.67 3.04 22.72
C GLY A 563 1.76 2.09 23.15
N LEU A 564 1.36 0.85 23.38
CA LEU A 564 2.24 -0.30 23.62
C LEU A 564 1.77 -1.47 22.77
N ARG A 565 2.71 -2.14 22.12
CA ARG A 565 2.46 -3.39 21.40
C ARG A 565 3.45 -4.46 21.85
N HIS A 566 2.95 -5.54 22.40
CA HIS A 566 3.72 -6.76 22.66
C HIS A 566 3.61 -7.67 21.44
N GLN A 567 4.76 -8.16 20.93
CA GLN A 567 4.83 -8.96 19.71
C GLN A 567 5.69 -10.20 19.94
N ALA A 568 5.17 -11.37 19.59
CA ALA A 568 5.89 -12.63 19.55
C ALA A 568 6.13 -13.03 18.08
N ILE A 569 7.38 -13.35 17.78
CA ILE A 569 7.89 -13.65 16.44
C ILE A 569 8.42 -15.07 16.47
N LYS A 570 7.80 -15.97 15.73
CA LYS A 570 8.27 -17.34 15.57
C LYS A 570 8.55 -17.60 14.10
N SER A 571 9.76 -18.05 13.79
CA SER A 571 10.18 -18.43 12.44
C SER A 571 10.93 -19.75 12.49
N THR A 572 10.41 -20.75 11.76
CA THR A 572 11.08 -22.04 11.60
C THR A 572 11.64 -22.10 10.19
N ASN A 573 12.95 -22.25 10.05
CA ASN A 573 13.61 -22.49 8.77
C ASN A 573 13.86 -24.00 8.59
N TYR A 574 13.74 -24.46 7.35
CA TYR A 574 13.86 -25.88 7.00
C TYR A 574 15.07 -26.14 6.12
N ASN A 575 15.70 -27.28 6.31
CA ASN A 575 16.75 -27.76 5.42
C ASN A 575 16.09 -28.25 4.13
N VAL A 576 16.44 -27.66 2.99
CA VAL A 576 15.83 -27.97 1.70
C VAL A 576 16.10 -29.41 1.20
N LEU A 577 17.19 -30.04 1.67
CA LEU A 577 17.58 -31.39 1.26
C LEU A 577 16.90 -32.47 2.10
N THR A 578 16.79 -32.25 3.42
CA THR A 578 16.25 -33.26 4.36
C THR A 578 14.80 -33.02 4.73
N GLY A 579 14.29 -31.79 4.52
CA GLY A 579 12.96 -31.36 4.98
C GLY A 579 12.87 -31.17 6.51
N GLY A 580 13.95 -31.44 7.25
CA GLY A 580 13.99 -31.26 8.69
C GLY A 580 14.18 -29.80 9.09
N THR A 581 13.90 -29.49 10.37
CA THR A 581 14.12 -28.14 10.93
C THR A 581 15.62 -27.83 10.93
N ALA A 582 15.99 -26.72 10.29
CA ALA A 582 17.36 -26.20 10.28
C ALA A 582 17.62 -25.34 11.53
N ASN A 583 16.71 -24.42 11.83
CA ASN A 583 16.75 -23.58 13.03
C ASN A 583 15.36 -23.01 13.34
N VAL A 584 15.19 -22.54 14.57
CA VAL A 584 13.98 -21.88 15.05
C VAL A 584 14.37 -20.56 15.68
N TYR A 585 13.67 -19.52 15.27
CA TYR A 585 13.65 -18.21 15.91
C TYR A 585 12.34 -18.10 16.70
N ASP A 586 12.40 -17.86 18.02
CA ASP A 586 11.20 -17.75 18.86
C ASP A 586 11.47 -16.69 19.95
N GLU A 587 11.11 -15.45 19.65
CA GLU A 587 11.42 -14.29 20.49
C GLU A 587 10.21 -13.36 20.63
N SER A 588 10.15 -12.61 21.74
CA SER A 588 9.12 -11.61 21.95
C SER A 588 9.70 -10.28 22.39
N VAL A 589 8.94 -9.22 22.13
CA VAL A 589 9.38 -7.86 22.45
C VAL A 589 8.19 -6.91 22.57
N THR A 590 8.32 -5.91 23.43
CA THR A 590 7.35 -4.81 23.57
C THR A 590 7.94 -3.53 22.96
N THR A 591 7.16 -2.87 22.12
CA THR A 591 7.49 -1.61 21.45
C THR A 591 6.52 -0.51 21.91
N PRO A 592 7.01 0.58 22.52
CA PRO A 592 6.22 1.76 22.85
C PRO A 592 6.14 2.72 21.66
N ALA A 593 5.11 3.57 21.67
CA ALA A 593 5.07 4.78 20.87
C ALA A 593 4.35 5.90 21.62
N VAL A 594 4.80 7.12 21.38
CA VAL A 594 4.22 8.34 21.91
C VAL A 594 4.08 9.33 20.76
N GLY A 595 2.89 9.91 20.61
CA GLY A 595 2.62 10.95 19.64
C GLY A 595 1.93 12.14 20.31
N VAL A 596 2.35 13.34 19.97
CA VAL A 596 1.76 14.59 20.43
C VAL A 596 1.38 15.43 19.25
N VAL A 597 0.18 15.98 19.24
CA VAL A 597 -0.25 16.98 18.27
C VAL A 597 -0.80 18.18 19.02
N TRP A 598 -0.25 19.35 18.72
CA TRP A 598 -0.73 20.63 19.24
C TRP A 598 -1.28 21.47 18.10
N ARG A 599 -2.58 21.70 18.10
CA ARG A 599 -3.26 22.60 17.15
C ARG A 599 -3.15 24.03 17.66
N GLN A 600 -2.18 24.75 17.12
CA GLN A 600 -1.98 26.17 17.41
C GLN A 600 -3.17 27.01 16.91
N ALA A 601 -3.69 26.64 15.73
CA ALA A 601 -4.90 27.17 15.11
C ALA A 601 -5.68 26.05 14.41
N PRO A 602 -6.94 26.25 14.01
CA PRO A 602 -7.71 25.24 13.26
C PRO A 602 -6.98 24.69 12.02
N ASN A 603 -6.19 25.54 11.37
CA ASN A 603 -5.45 25.26 10.15
C ASN A 603 -3.93 25.12 10.36
N TRP A 604 -3.43 25.09 11.61
CA TRP A 604 -2.01 24.93 11.91
C TRP A 604 -1.78 23.98 13.05
N SER A 605 -1.10 22.87 12.80
CA SER A 605 -0.69 21.90 13.82
C SER A 605 0.82 21.69 13.85
N LEU A 606 1.34 21.54 15.07
CA LEU A 606 2.67 21.06 15.36
C LEU A 606 2.56 19.64 15.92
N TYR A 607 3.50 18.78 15.58
CA TYR A 607 3.50 17.42 16.13
C TYR A 607 4.90 16.95 16.48
N ALA A 608 4.96 15.98 17.37
CA ALA A 608 6.16 15.22 17.67
C ALA A 608 5.81 13.76 17.89
N ASN A 609 6.70 12.84 17.54
CA ASN A 609 6.55 11.44 17.87
C ASN A 609 7.86 10.78 18.25
N TYR A 610 7.73 9.77 19.11
CA TYR A 610 8.68 8.70 19.32
C TYR A 610 8.01 7.38 19.00
N ILE A 611 8.59 6.57 18.12
CA ILE A 611 8.06 5.26 17.75
C ILE A 611 9.19 4.27 17.54
N GLU A 612 9.01 3.06 18.07
CA GLU A 612 9.90 1.94 17.80
C GLU A 612 9.39 1.10 16.62
N GLY A 613 10.29 0.74 15.73
CA GLY A 613 10.10 -0.27 14.71
C GLY A 613 10.69 -1.60 15.16
N LEU A 614 10.32 -2.65 14.42
CA LEU A 614 10.75 -3.99 14.77
C LEU A 614 11.14 -4.78 13.51
N SER A 615 12.27 -5.45 13.59
CA SER A 615 12.67 -6.48 12.63
C SER A 615 13.20 -7.71 13.35
N LYS A 616 13.08 -8.89 12.71
CA LYS A 616 13.64 -10.13 13.24
C LYS A 616 15.15 -9.98 13.42
N GLY A 617 15.69 -10.43 14.55
CA GLY A 617 17.12 -10.54 14.74
C GLY A 617 17.74 -11.66 13.91
N ASP A 618 19.03 -11.58 13.67
CA ASP A 618 19.77 -12.59 12.93
C ASP A 618 20.02 -13.84 13.80
N ILE A 619 20.36 -14.93 13.14
CA ILE A 619 20.93 -16.13 13.74
C ILE A 619 22.42 -16.13 13.42
N ALA A 620 23.25 -16.30 14.43
CA ALA A 620 24.71 -16.29 14.26
C ALA A 620 25.17 -17.28 13.19
N PRO A 621 25.92 -16.83 12.17
CA PRO A 621 26.30 -17.66 11.04
C PRO A 621 27.40 -18.68 11.43
N PRO A 622 27.66 -19.71 10.58
CA PRO A 622 28.67 -20.74 10.85
C PRO A 622 30.11 -20.25 11.10
N ALA A 623 30.43 -19.05 10.62
CA ALA A 623 31.71 -18.41 10.86
C ALA A 623 31.90 -17.84 12.26
N ALA A 624 30.81 -17.76 13.05
CA ALA A 624 30.84 -17.23 14.41
C ALA A 624 31.12 -18.33 15.45
N SER A 625 31.86 -18.00 16.51
CA SER A 625 32.07 -18.90 17.65
C SER A 625 30.78 -19.24 18.40
N ASN A 626 29.79 -18.35 18.34
CA ASN A 626 28.43 -18.54 18.86
C ASN A 626 27.46 -18.99 17.76
N TYR A 627 27.90 -19.79 16.80
CA TYR A 627 27.08 -20.32 15.71
C TYR A 627 25.75 -20.87 16.20
N GLY A 628 24.67 -20.46 15.56
CA GLY A 628 23.30 -20.87 15.89
C GLY A 628 22.63 -20.06 17.01
N GLU A 629 23.36 -19.15 17.68
CA GLU A 629 22.75 -18.24 18.66
C GLU A 629 21.73 -17.32 17.97
N VAL A 630 20.54 -17.21 18.58
CA VAL A 630 19.44 -16.36 18.10
C VAL A 630 19.57 -14.98 18.76
N LEU A 631 19.78 -13.95 17.95
CA LEU A 631 19.80 -12.58 18.45
C LEU A 631 18.37 -12.07 18.70
N ARG A 632 18.21 -11.25 19.72
CA ARG A 632 16.92 -10.59 20.03
C ARG A 632 16.43 -9.77 18.83
N PRO A 633 15.11 -9.53 18.72
CA PRO A 633 14.57 -8.66 17.68
C PRO A 633 15.24 -7.28 17.68
N TYR A 634 15.57 -6.78 16.53
CA TYR A 634 16.17 -5.46 16.37
C TYR A 634 15.09 -4.38 16.51
N LYS A 635 15.25 -3.53 17.51
CA LYS A 635 14.41 -2.34 17.72
C LYS A 635 15.02 -1.15 17.00
N SER A 636 14.38 -0.70 15.94
CA SER A 636 14.68 0.60 15.36
C SER A 636 13.94 1.69 16.13
N ARG A 637 14.47 2.93 16.11
CA ARG A 637 13.89 4.06 16.82
C ARG A 637 13.75 5.24 15.88
N GLN A 638 12.60 5.89 15.96
CA GLN A 638 12.37 7.17 15.29
C GLN A 638 12.04 8.24 16.30
N TYR A 639 12.63 9.41 16.08
CA TYR A 639 12.21 10.70 16.63
C TYR A 639 11.83 11.58 15.46
N GLU A 640 10.66 12.21 15.54
CA GLU A 640 10.19 13.13 14.50
C GLU A 640 9.49 14.32 15.14
N VAL A 641 9.74 15.51 14.58
CA VAL A 641 8.98 16.72 14.85
C VAL A 641 8.56 17.35 13.53
N GLY A 642 7.37 17.91 13.48
CA GLY A 642 6.90 18.53 12.25
C GLY A 642 5.80 19.56 12.44
N SER A 643 5.50 20.23 11.34
CA SER A 643 4.48 21.26 11.23
C SER A 643 3.62 20.99 10.00
N LYS A 644 2.32 21.22 10.13
CA LYS A 644 1.33 21.08 9.06
C LYS A 644 0.48 22.34 9.01
N TYR A 645 0.39 22.93 7.83
CA TYR A 645 -0.41 24.12 7.61
C TYR A 645 -1.40 23.87 6.47
N ASP A 646 -2.69 23.98 6.78
CA ASP A 646 -3.80 23.77 5.85
C ASP A 646 -4.34 25.14 5.38
N PHE A 647 -4.15 25.45 4.10
CA PHE A 647 -4.67 26.65 3.44
C PHE A 647 -6.12 26.47 2.94
N GLY A 648 -6.76 25.32 3.25
CA GLY A 648 -8.10 24.98 2.78
C GLY A 648 -8.06 24.15 1.48
N SER A 649 -7.63 24.74 0.38
CA SER A 649 -7.44 24.05 -0.92
C SER A 649 -6.05 23.42 -1.11
N PHE A 650 -5.08 23.82 -0.29
CA PHE A 650 -3.67 23.45 -0.40
C PHE A 650 -3.09 23.18 0.99
N MET A 651 -2.18 22.23 1.09
CA MET A 651 -1.48 21.90 2.33
C MET A 651 0.02 21.96 2.16
N ALA A 652 0.72 22.48 3.15
CA ALA A 652 2.18 22.43 3.27
C ALA A 652 2.57 21.68 4.57
N THR A 653 3.59 20.84 4.50
CA THR A 653 4.12 20.10 5.64
C THR A 653 5.62 20.18 5.70
N ALA A 654 6.17 20.26 6.91
CA ALA A 654 7.59 20.19 7.18
C ALA A 654 7.84 19.18 8.30
N ALA A 655 8.87 18.34 8.16
CA ALA A 655 9.26 17.37 9.16
C ALA A 655 10.79 17.28 9.29
N LEU A 656 11.27 17.12 10.52
CA LEU A 656 12.63 16.72 10.85
C LEU A 656 12.56 15.37 11.55
N PHE A 657 13.40 14.42 11.14
CA PHE A 657 13.38 13.08 11.71
C PHE A 657 14.76 12.46 11.84
N SER A 658 14.90 11.53 12.76
CA SER A 658 16.03 10.61 12.89
C SER A 658 15.49 9.20 13.01
N ILE A 659 15.97 8.28 12.15
CA ILE A 659 15.64 6.85 12.22
C ILE A 659 16.94 6.09 12.40
N GLU A 660 17.02 5.24 13.44
CA GLU A 660 18.14 4.36 13.75
C GLU A 660 17.70 2.91 13.58
N LYS A 661 18.46 2.13 12.82
CA LYS A 661 18.21 0.69 12.60
C LYS A 661 19.45 -0.10 12.99
N PRO A 662 19.39 -0.93 14.06
CA PRO A 662 20.46 -1.87 14.40
C PRO A 662 20.60 -2.98 13.35
N SER A 663 21.81 -3.60 13.33
CA SER A 663 22.10 -4.79 12.54
C SER A 663 23.13 -5.66 13.25
N GLY A 664 23.17 -6.96 12.88
CA GLY A 664 24.19 -7.88 13.36
C GLY A 664 25.54 -7.72 12.63
N GLY A 665 26.61 -8.17 13.25
CA GLY A 665 27.94 -8.22 12.67
C GLY A 665 28.89 -9.11 13.45
N LEU A 666 29.89 -9.70 12.76
CA LEU A 666 30.92 -10.52 13.36
C LEU A 666 32.01 -9.60 13.94
N ASP A 667 32.24 -9.71 15.24
CA ASP A 667 33.25 -8.94 15.97
C ASP A 667 34.09 -9.88 16.84
N GLN A 668 35.39 -9.94 16.57
CA GLN A 668 36.33 -10.83 17.25
C GLN A 668 35.87 -12.31 17.29
N GLY A 669 35.22 -12.76 16.20
CA GLY A 669 34.74 -14.13 16.08
C GLY A 669 33.35 -14.37 16.72
N VAL A 670 32.76 -13.41 17.43
CA VAL A 670 31.40 -13.49 18.00
C VAL A 670 30.44 -12.68 17.16
N TYR A 671 29.27 -13.25 16.81
CA TYR A 671 28.21 -12.54 16.09
C TYR A 671 27.28 -11.86 17.08
N LYS A 672 27.14 -10.54 17.00
CA LYS A 672 26.34 -9.74 17.93
C LYS A 672 25.72 -8.51 17.28
N THR A 673 24.79 -7.85 17.96
CA THR A 673 24.17 -6.59 17.51
C THR A 673 25.16 -5.43 17.70
N ASN A 674 26.03 -5.19 16.73
CA ASN A 674 27.08 -4.17 16.76
C ASN A 674 27.13 -3.27 15.52
N GLY A 675 26.19 -3.45 14.59
CA GLY A 675 25.96 -2.56 13.45
C GLY A 675 24.80 -1.60 13.72
N GLU A 676 24.82 -0.43 13.05
CA GLU A 676 23.72 0.53 13.06
C GLU A 676 23.79 1.43 11.85
N GLN A 677 22.65 1.62 11.20
CA GLN A 677 22.41 2.67 10.23
C GLN A 677 21.52 3.75 10.84
N ARG A 678 21.92 5.02 10.69
CA ARG A 678 21.12 6.18 11.07
C ARG A 678 20.84 7.06 9.86
N ASN A 679 19.57 7.42 9.66
CA ASN A 679 19.16 8.38 8.64
C ASN A 679 18.54 9.59 9.35
N LEU A 680 19.28 10.69 9.40
CA LEU A 680 18.76 12.00 9.78
C LEU A 680 18.20 12.68 8.53
N GLY A 681 17.00 13.27 8.60
CA GLY A 681 16.41 13.90 7.44
C GLY A 681 15.50 15.09 7.73
N MET A 682 15.31 15.88 6.67
CA MET A 682 14.34 16.97 6.60
C MET A 682 13.47 16.76 5.36
N GLU A 683 12.18 16.90 5.54
CA GLU A 683 11.17 16.82 4.47
C GLU A 683 10.36 18.10 4.41
N LEU A 684 10.19 18.64 3.20
CA LEU A 684 9.23 19.69 2.88
C LEU A 684 8.32 19.15 1.79
N TYR A 685 7.02 19.20 2.01
CA TYR A 685 6.04 18.67 1.07
C TYR A 685 4.83 19.60 0.97
N ALA A 686 4.31 19.75 -0.26
CA ALA A 686 3.16 20.59 -0.52
C ALA A 686 2.26 19.94 -1.59
N TYR A 687 0.93 20.04 -1.40
CA TYR A 687 -0.04 19.44 -2.30
C TYR A 687 -1.41 20.09 -2.23
N GLY A 688 -2.15 20.02 -3.32
CA GLY A 688 -3.48 20.58 -3.49
C GLY A 688 -3.52 21.70 -4.53
N GLU A 689 -4.58 22.47 -4.54
CA GLU A 689 -4.80 23.59 -5.46
C GLU A 689 -4.19 24.89 -4.86
N ALA A 690 -2.99 25.25 -5.31
CA ALA A 690 -2.25 26.41 -4.83
C ALA A 690 -2.85 27.73 -5.31
N ALA A 691 -3.47 27.73 -6.50
CA ALA A 691 -4.27 28.80 -7.06
C ALA A 691 -5.35 28.18 -7.95
N ARG A 692 -6.40 28.94 -8.26
CA ARG A 692 -7.51 28.41 -9.10
C ARG A 692 -6.99 27.82 -10.41
N GLY A 693 -7.24 26.52 -10.61
CA GLY A 693 -6.78 25.77 -11.77
C GLY A 693 -5.29 25.44 -11.77
N LEU A 694 -4.55 25.73 -10.72
CA LEU A 694 -3.12 25.38 -10.58
C LEU A 694 -2.94 24.43 -9.39
N ARG A 695 -2.68 23.18 -9.68
CA ARG A 695 -2.46 22.13 -8.67
C ARG A 695 -0.99 21.77 -8.60
N LEU A 696 -0.49 21.63 -7.38
CA LEU A 696 0.88 21.23 -7.06
C LEU A 696 0.85 19.92 -6.28
N LEU A 697 1.85 19.11 -6.52
CA LEU A 697 2.10 17.87 -5.78
C LEU A 697 3.60 17.63 -5.77
N GLY A 698 4.27 17.94 -4.67
CA GLY A 698 5.70 17.75 -4.65
C GLY A 698 6.39 18.23 -3.40
N GLY A 699 7.71 18.02 -3.37
CA GLY A 699 8.52 18.38 -2.24
C GLY A 699 9.96 17.96 -2.39
N VAL A 700 10.67 18.10 -1.28
CA VAL A 700 12.11 17.85 -1.19
C VAL A 700 12.39 17.07 0.10
N THR A 701 13.26 16.07 0.00
CA THR A 701 13.79 15.31 1.14
C THR A 701 15.31 15.41 1.13
N TRP A 702 15.88 15.99 2.18
CA TRP A 702 17.33 15.97 2.46
C TRP A 702 17.60 14.86 3.47
N LEU A 703 18.60 14.04 3.19
CA LEU A 703 19.02 12.95 4.05
C LEU A 703 20.51 13.05 4.38
N LYS A 704 20.87 12.77 5.63
CA LYS A 704 22.21 12.39 6.06
C LYS A 704 22.19 10.93 6.47
N PRO A 705 22.21 9.99 5.51
CA PRO A 705 22.25 8.56 5.81
C PRO A 705 23.70 8.16 6.12
N GLU A 706 23.90 7.41 7.22
CA GLU A 706 25.21 7.08 7.74
C GLU A 706 25.21 5.72 8.45
N ILE A 707 26.23 4.91 8.23
CA ILE A 707 26.55 3.75 9.06
C ILE A 707 27.25 4.29 10.30
N THR A 708 26.56 4.32 11.44
CA THR A 708 27.08 4.90 12.69
C THR A 708 27.88 3.90 13.51
N ARG A 709 27.57 2.60 13.36
CA ARG A 709 28.32 1.50 13.96
C ARG A 709 28.49 0.36 12.97
N SER A 710 29.64 -0.30 12.99
CA SER A 710 29.93 -1.48 12.16
C SER A 710 31.01 -2.33 12.82
N ALA A 711 30.89 -3.65 12.71
CA ALA A 711 31.98 -4.59 13.02
C ALA A 711 33.25 -4.35 12.17
N THR A 712 33.09 -3.74 10.99
CA THR A 712 34.17 -3.31 10.12
C THR A 712 34.38 -1.80 10.28
N PRO A 713 35.39 -1.33 11.03
CA PRO A 713 35.58 0.11 11.35
C PRO A 713 35.64 1.01 10.13
N ALA A 714 36.23 0.53 9.02
CA ALA A 714 36.33 1.28 7.76
C ALA A 714 34.98 1.61 7.10
N LEU A 715 33.88 1.01 7.53
CA LEU A 715 32.53 1.32 7.04
C LEU A 715 31.83 2.40 7.86
N VAL A 716 32.33 2.73 9.06
CA VAL A 716 31.73 3.78 9.91
C VAL A 716 31.90 5.14 9.23
N GLY A 717 30.82 5.92 9.16
CA GLY A 717 30.75 7.17 8.42
C GLY A 717 30.34 7.04 6.95
N ASN A 718 30.36 5.83 6.39
CA ASN A 718 29.94 5.59 5.02
C ASN A 718 28.41 5.70 4.87
N ARG A 719 27.97 6.01 3.66
CA ARG A 719 26.55 5.98 3.31
C ARG A 719 26.09 4.56 3.02
N PRO A 720 24.93 4.14 3.51
CA PRO A 720 24.33 2.86 3.14
C PRO A 720 24.07 2.78 1.63
N ILE A 721 24.16 1.57 1.08
CA ILE A 721 23.90 1.28 -0.34
C ILE A 721 22.54 1.82 -0.76
N GLY A 722 22.45 2.40 -1.96
CA GLY A 722 21.22 2.85 -2.58
C GLY A 722 20.63 4.13 -1.97
N THR A 723 21.27 4.74 -0.95
CA THR A 723 20.77 5.96 -0.34
C THR A 723 21.26 7.22 -1.05
N SER A 724 20.35 8.20 -1.24
CA SER A 724 20.64 9.52 -1.79
C SER A 724 20.57 10.57 -0.70
N ARG A 725 21.38 11.64 -0.80
CA ARG A 725 21.30 12.78 0.12
C ARG A 725 20.18 13.76 -0.21
N LEU A 726 19.76 13.80 -1.45
CA LEU A 726 18.74 14.74 -1.93
C LEU A 726 17.79 14.03 -2.90
N LEU A 727 16.54 14.12 -2.60
CA LEU A 727 15.44 13.69 -3.43
C LEU A 727 14.49 14.87 -3.61
N ALA A 728 14.01 15.12 -4.82
CA ALA A 728 13.01 16.15 -5.06
C ALA A 728 12.05 15.72 -6.16
N ASN A 729 10.78 16.00 -5.97
CA ASN A 729 9.73 15.78 -6.95
C ASN A 729 8.85 17.02 -7.03
N LEU A 730 8.43 17.38 -8.23
CA LEU A 730 7.48 18.47 -8.46
C LEU A 730 6.54 18.06 -9.59
N GLY A 731 5.28 17.85 -9.28
CA GLY A 731 4.18 17.71 -10.22
C GLY A 731 3.37 19.00 -10.26
N VAL A 732 3.07 19.47 -11.46
CA VAL A 732 2.26 20.66 -11.72
C VAL A 732 1.15 20.30 -12.69
N GLU A 733 -0.09 20.63 -12.36
CA GLU A 733 -1.23 20.57 -13.26
C GLU A 733 -1.81 21.98 -13.41
N TRP A 734 -1.98 22.44 -14.64
CA TRP A 734 -2.52 23.77 -14.93
C TRP A 734 -3.69 23.68 -15.91
N ASP A 735 -4.86 24.10 -15.44
CA ASP A 735 -6.04 24.20 -16.28
C ASP A 735 -5.91 25.41 -17.18
N VAL A 736 -5.98 25.22 -18.50
CA VAL A 736 -5.80 26.26 -19.50
C VAL A 736 -7.06 27.12 -19.56
N PRO A 737 -7.04 28.39 -19.14
CA PRO A 737 -8.26 29.21 -19.08
C PRO A 737 -8.94 29.42 -20.44
N ALA A 738 -8.15 29.41 -21.52
CA ALA A 738 -8.62 29.64 -22.89
C ALA A 738 -9.30 28.39 -23.51
N LEU A 739 -9.14 27.19 -22.91
CA LEU A 739 -9.71 25.94 -23.44
C LEU A 739 -10.25 25.10 -22.29
N GLU A 740 -11.56 25.24 -22.07
CA GLU A 740 -12.27 24.52 -21.03
C GLU A 740 -12.03 23.01 -21.11
N GLY A 741 -11.74 22.38 -19.97
CA GLY A 741 -11.46 20.97 -19.86
C GLY A 741 -10.02 20.55 -20.19
N LEU A 742 -9.17 21.44 -20.74
CA LEU A 742 -7.76 21.15 -20.98
C LEU A 742 -6.91 21.46 -19.75
N THR A 743 -6.14 20.46 -19.30
CA THR A 743 -5.11 20.58 -18.27
C THR A 743 -3.75 20.21 -18.84
N LEU A 744 -2.75 21.05 -18.67
CA LEU A 744 -1.35 20.71 -18.92
C LEU A 744 -0.73 20.11 -17.68
N VAL A 745 0.10 19.09 -17.86
CA VAL A 745 0.74 18.32 -16.78
C VAL A 745 2.24 18.32 -16.98
N GLY A 746 2.99 18.62 -15.93
CA GLY A 746 4.45 18.53 -15.91
C GLY A 746 4.93 17.88 -14.63
N ASP A 747 5.84 16.92 -14.73
CA ASP A 747 6.48 16.26 -13.60
C ASP A 747 8.00 16.34 -13.71
N LEU A 748 8.65 16.67 -12.61
CA LEU A 748 10.10 16.67 -12.50
C LEU A 748 10.51 15.84 -11.29
N ALA A 749 11.42 14.89 -11.51
CA ALA A 749 11.99 14.06 -10.47
C ALA A 749 13.52 14.18 -10.47
N TYR A 750 14.10 14.50 -9.32
CA TYR A 750 15.54 14.53 -9.09
C TYR A 750 15.94 13.50 -8.05
N THR A 751 17.00 12.75 -8.33
CA THR A 751 17.64 11.83 -7.39
C THR A 751 19.12 12.10 -7.35
N GLY A 752 19.66 12.40 -6.16
CA GLY A 752 21.09 12.61 -5.96
C GLY A 752 21.89 11.33 -6.12
N ALA A 753 23.21 11.45 -6.20
CA ALA A 753 24.13 10.32 -6.40
C ALA A 753 24.01 9.27 -5.28
N GLN A 754 24.11 7.99 -5.64
CA GLN A 754 24.02 6.82 -4.77
C GLN A 754 25.28 5.97 -4.84
N PHE A 755 25.64 5.30 -3.75
CA PHE A 755 26.70 4.29 -3.74
C PHE A 755 26.13 2.90 -3.99
N VAL A 756 26.92 2.09 -4.69
CA VAL A 756 26.56 0.72 -5.09
C VAL A 756 27.15 -0.30 -4.12
N ASP A 757 28.19 0.07 -3.39
CA ASP A 757 28.89 -0.77 -2.41
C ASP A 757 28.97 -0.09 -1.03
N GLN A 758 29.10 -0.88 0.03
CA GLN A 758 29.22 -0.37 1.40
C GLN A 758 30.53 0.40 1.63
N ALA A 759 31.58 0.12 0.86
CA ALA A 759 32.86 0.81 0.94
C ALA A 759 32.82 2.21 0.31
N ASN A 760 31.71 2.59 -0.34
CA ASN A 760 31.50 3.87 -1.02
C ASN A 760 32.53 4.14 -2.14
N ARG A 761 32.99 3.10 -2.81
CA ARG A 761 33.93 3.18 -3.95
C ARG A 761 33.21 3.31 -5.28
N LEU A 762 32.16 2.47 -5.48
CA LEU A 762 31.33 2.50 -6.67
C LEU A 762 30.16 3.46 -6.48
N ARG A 763 29.94 4.36 -7.44
CA ARG A 763 28.92 5.39 -7.36
C ARG A 763 28.20 5.57 -8.69
N ILE A 764 26.88 5.67 -8.67
CA ILE A 764 26.07 6.18 -9.78
C ILE A 764 25.86 7.69 -9.61
N PRO A 765 25.89 8.49 -10.71
CA PRO A 765 25.68 9.93 -10.66
C PRO A 765 24.22 10.28 -10.37
N SER A 766 23.97 11.55 -10.00
CA SER A 766 22.64 12.10 -9.90
C SER A 766 21.95 12.21 -11.26
N TRP A 767 20.63 12.21 -11.25
CA TRP A 767 19.82 12.37 -12.44
C TRP A 767 18.58 13.22 -12.21
N THR A 768 18.08 13.80 -13.29
CA THR A 768 16.78 14.48 -13.36
C THR A 768 15.98 13.87 -14.49
N ARG A 769 14.70 13.55 -14.26
CA ARG A 769 13.73 13.13 -15.27
C ARG A 769 12.60 14.15 -15.34
N THR A 770 12.17 14.46 -16.54
CA THR A 770 11.03 15.32 -16.82
C THR A 770 10.02 14.54 -17.64
N ASP A 771 8.77 14.57 -17.21
CA ASP A 771 7.63 14.00 -17.90
C ASP A 771 6.65 15.15 -18.23
N LEU A 772 6.08 15.17 -19.43
CA LEU A 772 5.10 16.17 -19.86
C LEU A 772 3.85 15.50 -20.37
N GLY A 773 2.71 16.08 -20.08
CA GLY A 773 1.43 15.50 -20.48
C GLY A 773 0.31 16.52 -20.63
N LEU A 774 -0.81 16.04 -21.09
CA LEU A 774 -2.06 16.77 -21.16
C LEU A 774 -3.23 15.86 -20.76
N ARG A 775 -4.26 16.48 -20.22
CA ARG A 775 -5.55 15.85 -19.92
C ARG A 775 -6.66 16.74 -20.49
N TYR A 776 -7.59 16.12 -21.22
CA TYR A 776 -8.73 16.81 -21.76
C TYR A 776 -10.03 16.14 -21.31
N ALA A 777 -10.78 16.84 -20.48
CA ALA A 777 -12.08 16.41 -19.98
C ALA A 777 -13.17 17.01 -20.86
N THR A 778 -14.03 16.18 -21.45
CA THR A 778 -15.07 16.60 -22.38
C THR A 778 -16.28 15.67 -22.30
N ARG A 779 -17.28 15.90 -23.13
CA ARG A 779 -18.41 15.00 -23.33
C ARG A 779 -18.45 14.52 -24.78
N ILE A 780 -18.41 13.20 -24.97
CA ILE A 780 -18.58 12.55 -26.26
C ILE A 780 -19.88 11.74 -26.24
N ALA A 781 -20.78 11.99 -27.19
CA ALA A 781 -22.10 11.38 -27.21
C ALA A 781 -22.86 11.49 -25.86
N GLY A 782 -22.76 12.65 -25.18
CA GLY A 782 -23.37 12.91 -23.88
C GLY A 782 -22.67 12.29 -22.67
N ARG A 783 -21.65 11.42 -22.87
CA ARG A 783 -20.92 10.74 -21.80
C ARG A 783 -19.69 11.54 -21.39
N LYS A 784 -19.44 11.63 -20.07
CA LYS A 784 -18.22 12.23 -19.56
C LYS A 784 -17.02 11.42 -20.06
N THR A 785 -16.12 12.05 -20.78
CA THR A 785 -14.95 11.40 -21.39
C THR A 785 -13.70 12.17 -21.00
N THR A 786 -12.67 11.47 -20.54
CA THR A 786 -11.36 12.06 -20.23
C THR A 786 -10.29 11.41 -21.07
N LEU A 787 -9.63 12.21 -21.90
CA LEU A 787 -8.46 11.80 -22.69
C LEU A 787 -7.19 12.23 -21.98
N ARG A 788 -6.16 11.40 -21.99
CA ARG A 788 -4.85 11.68 -21.38
C ARG A 788 -3.75 11.27 -22.32
N ALA A 789 -2.72 12.11 -22.44
CA ALA A 789 -1.49 11.78 -23.14
C ALA A 789 -0.30 12.25 -22.31
N THR A 790 0.72 11.42 -22.16
CA THR A 790 1.93 11.71 -21.40
C THR A 790 3.15 11.20 -22.14
N VAL A 791 4.20 12.00 -22.19
CA VAL A 791 5.55 11.61 -22.61
C VAL A 791 6.42 11.54 -21.38
N GLN A 792 6.80 10.34 -20.99
CA GLN A 792 7.73 10.08 -19.88
C GLN A 792 9.17 10.18 -20.39
N ASN A 793 10.09 10.67 -19.54
CA ASN A 793 11.48 10.89 -19.89
C ASN A 793 11.64 11.65 -21.21
N VAL A 794 11.05 12.85 -21.30
CA VAL A 794 10.99 13.67 -22.53
C VAL A 794 12.37 13.88 -23.17
N ALA A 795 13.40 14.07 -22.32
CA ALA A 795 14.77 14.30 -22.78
C ALA A 795 15.50 13.00 -23.22
N ASP A 796 14.83 11.85 -23.14
CA ASP A 796 15.42 10.51 -23.42
C ASP A 796 16.75 10.28 -22.69
N ARG A 797 16.76 10.71 -21.41
CA ARG A 797 17.98 10.67 -20.59
C ARG A 797 18.37 9.22 -20.28
N LYS A 798 19.60 8.88 -20.58
CA LYS A 798 20.23 7.60 -20.22
C LYS A 798 20.95 7.77 -18.89
N ALA A 799 20.50 7.07 -17.85
CA ALA A 799 21.07 7.14 -16.50
C ALA A 799 20.82 5.83 -15.75
N TRP A 800 21.63 5.56 -14.74
CA TRP A 800 21.29 4.58 -13.72
C TRP A 800 20.23 5.16 -12.79
N ALA A 801 19.00 4.62 -12.82
CA ALA A 801 17.86 5.19 -12.13
C ALA A 801 17.84 4.87 -10.64
N GLY A 802 18.38 3.72 -10.23
CA GLY A 802 18.35 3.31 -8.83
C GLY A 802 19.34 2.21 -8.50
N VAL A 803 19.58 2.05 -7.20
CA VAL A 803 20.42 1.00 -6.62
C VAL A 803 19.58 0.27 -5.57
N THR A 804 19.52 -1.06 -5.66
CA THR A 804 18.89 -1.92 -4.66
C THR A 804 19.71 -1.97 -3.38
N SER A 805 19.15 -2.45 -2.26
CA SER A 805 19.86 -2.57 -0.97
C SER A 805 21.06 -3.51 -1.01
N TRP A 806 21.07 -4.42 -1.98
CA TRP A 806 22.16 -5.39 -2.21
C TRP A 806 23.12 -4.98 -3.35
N GLY A 807 23.01 -3.75 -3.88
CA GLY A 807 23.97 -3.13 -4.78
C GLY A 807 23.73 -3.34 -6.28
N ALA A 808 22.59 -3.93 -6.69
CA ALA A 808 22.27 -4.01 -8.11
C ALA A 808 21.69 -2.67 -8.61
N VAL A 809 21.98 -2.36 -9.88
CA VAL A 809 21.59 -1.11 -10.52
C VAL A 809 20.56 -1.35 -11.63
N SER A 810 19.67 -0.39 -11.83
CA SER A 810 18.69 -0.41 -12.91
C SER A 810 18.85 0.81 -13.80
N PRO A 811 18.85 0.66 -15.17
CA PRO A 811 18.81 1.81 -16.07
C PRO A 811 17.49 2.56 -15.97
N MET A 812 17.46 3.81 -16.42
CA MET A 812 16.24 4.62 -16.54
C MET A 812 15.39 4.12 -17.73
N ILE A 813 14.07 4.22 -17.61
CA ILE A 813 13.16 3.94 -18.73
C ILE A 813 13.52 4.84 -19.92
N PRO A 814 13.38 4.37 -21.17
CA PRO A 814 13.53 5.20 -22.34
C PRO A 814 12.38 6.22 -22.42
N ARG A 815 12.44 7.14 -23.39
CA ARG A 815 11.28 7.98 -23.70
C ARG A 815 10.10 7.10 -24.04
N THR A 816 8.99 7.28 -23.30
CA THR A 816 7.81 6.42 -23.39
C THR A 816 6.56 7.28 -23.55
N PHE A 817 5.72 6.96 -24.54
CA PHE A 817 4.43 7.60 -24.77
C PHE A 817 3.33 6.78 -24.13
N VAL A 818 2.43 7.45 -23.41
CA VAL A 818 1.29 6.82 -22.76
C VAL A 818 0.04 7.61 -23.07
N VAL A 819 -0.97 6.97 -23.64
CA VAL A 819 -2.27 7.58 -23.91
C VAL A 819 -3.40 6.75 -23.29
N SER A 820 -4.46 7.41 -22.84
CA SER A 820 -5.65 6.71 -22.35
C SER A 820 -6.93 7.52 -22.58
N ALA A 821 -8.05 6.80 -22.65
CA ALA A 821 -9.39 7.34 -22.70
C ALA A 821 -10.23 6.66 -21.61
N SER A 822 -10.94 7.46 -20.79
CA SER A 822 -11.89 6.98 -19.81
C SER A 822 -13.28 7.54 -20.14
N VAL A 823 -14.29 6.67 -20.14
CA VAL A 823 -15.69 7.03 -20.37
C VAL A 823 -16.52 6.62 -19.18
N ASP A 824 -17.32 7.55 -18.64
CA ASP A 824 -18.31 7.30 -17.58
C ASP A 824 -19.70 7.15 -18.21
N PHE A 825 -20.41 6.05 -17.89
CA PHE A 825 -21.71 5.67 -18.46
C PHE A 825 -22.89 6.05 -17.57
#